data_cd7d008f0497f38371f3bedf38c389c0
#
_entry.id   cd7d008f0497f38371f3bedf38c389c0
#
_cell.length_a   1.000
_cell.length_b   1.000
_cell.length_c   1.000
_cell.angle_alpha   90.00
_cell.angle_beta   90.00
_cell.angle_gamma   90.00
#
_symmetry.space_group_name_H-M   'P 1'
#
loop_
_entity.id
_entity.type
_entity.pdbx_description
1 polymer ?
#
loop_
_entity_poly.entity_id
_entity_poly.type
_entity_poly.pdbx_seq_one_letter_code
_entity_poly.pdbx_strand_id
1 'polypeptide(L)'
;MTEPIDVRPTRQAAYLGALAEQPDGVTRRRFLELIGASLALSGVVACAPPRDKIVPYVREPEQEQANKPLFFASAHVQSGFANGILVESNFGRPTKIEGNPQHPASLGATDTFGQASVLTLYEPSRAQTVSFNGQINTWAEFQRRIRATVAGLAASGGQGIRFLAGSSTSPTLAAQIAQLGQLYPAAQWHWWEPVNRDAAMSGAQLAFGQPVETRYHFDAADVILTLDSDVLAWDPGRLRYMHDFASRRRPENAALSRVYAVESTPSLLGAVADHRLPLGAGAIEPFAFALASALGVDVGAAQTPATEVDQAWLTNLVNDLRAHGRTSLVIPGEFQSPNVHALAHSINAALGSVGTTLDYSNPVALDAVDHVSSLRSLVSDMQAGRVALLVILGGNPVYSAPADIPFADALAQVGTTVHLGLFANETSARCQWQIPELHALEMWSDARAFDGTATIVQPLIAPLYGEAHSVHEVLASFTDQPGSSSHDIVRGFWETQQTGVDFSTFWRRTLSDGIVANSVAPPVNVSPRPDWAANTSVTAPTGALELVIRPDPALYDGEYATNGWLLELPRPLTKITWDNAALLSPATARQLNVNADDVVEVRSNAGTVRAPVWIQPGQADNSITLTLGYGRTQGASAGNNVGFRVPRVSTELWTVANAQATKTGDRYHLVSTQGNWSMQGHELVVTVSPDQLQVTGHQPPDESMYPAYPYPDNRWGMVIDLNQCVGCNACIVACQAENNSPVVGRDQIGRGRDMHWLRVDTYYDGDEQNPRVLNQLVPCMQCENAPCELVCPVGATVHSSEGLNDMVYNRCVGTRYCSNNCPYKVRRFNFFEFQDYETPTLKLLRNPQVTVRSRGVMEKCTYCVQRISVARIQAEKENRPIADGEVLTACQAACPTNSIVFGNLNDANSQVARQRGSPRNYTLLAELNTRPRTTYLATVPNPNPAMGNA
;
A
#
# COMPACT_ATOMS: atom_id res chain seq x y z
N MET A 1 7.13 32.69 13.58
CA MET A 1 8.52 32.79 13.10
C MET A 1 8.98 31.35 12.97
N THR A 2 8.89 30.80 11.80
CA THR A 2 9.39 29.47 11.45
C THR A 2 10.66 29.71 10.66
N GLU A 3 11.79 29.29 11.23
CA GLU A 3 13.04 29.26 10.49
C GLU A 3 12.92 28.34 9.28
N PRO A 4 13.49 28.69 8.14
CA PRO A 4 13.49 27.82 6.98
C PRO A 4 14.34 26.58 7.28
N ILE A 5 13.84 25.42 6.92
CA ILE A 5 14.54 24.14 7.00
C ILE A 5 15.83 24.25 6.17
N ASP A 6 16.96 24.16 6.84
CA ASP A 6 18.30 24.12 6.22
C ASP A 6 18.47 22.76 5.51
N VAL A 7 18.03 22.71 4.27
CA VAL A 7 18.39 21.62 3.35
C VAL A 7 19.83 21.91 2.91
N ARG A 8 20.81 21.29 3.55
CA ARG A 8 22.21 21.40 3.13
C ARG A 8 22.31 21.06 1.66
N PRO A 9 22.67 22.02 0.80
CA PRO A 9 22.79 21.76 -0.61
C PRO A 9 23.90 20.74 -0.82
N THR A 10 23.65 19.77 -1.71
CA THR A 10 24.71 18.91 -2.22
C THR A 10 25.85 19.81 -2.72
N ARG A 11 27.10 19.39 -2.64
CA ARG A 11 28.27 20.17 -3.11
C ARG A 11 28.05 20.83 -4.48
N GLN A 12 27.22 20.25 -5.30
CA GLN A 12 26.88 20.72 -6.63
C GLN A 12 25.89 21.92 -6.61
N ALA A 13 24.93 21.94 -5.69
CA ALA A 13 24.03 23.08 -5.51
C ALA A 13 24.76 24.29 -4.91
N ALA A 14 25.70 24.04 -3.99
CA ALA A 14 26.59 25.09 -3.46
C ALA A 14 27.51 25.67 -4.55
N TYR A 15 27.98 24.86 -5.49
CA TYR A 15 28.80 25.32 -6.62
C TYR A 15 28.00 26.16 -7.62
N LEU A 16 26.78 25.79 -7.92
CA LEU A 16 25.89 26.56 -8.82
C LEU A 16 25.39 27.86 -8.15
N GLY A 17 25.15 27.85 -6.85
CA GLY A 17 24.83 29.06 -6.08
C GLY A 17 25.99 30.06 -6.07
N ALA A 18 27.22 29.61 -5.90
CA ALA A 18 28.41 30.43 -5.94
C ALA A 18 28.69 31.06 -7.33
N LEU A 19 28.18 30.45 -8.40
CA LEU A 19 28.28 31.00 -9.77
C LEU A 19 27.21 32.07 -10.05
N ALA A 20 26.11 32.09 -9.29
CA ALA A 20 25.04 33.08 -9.47
C ALA A 20 25.26 34.40 -8.71
N GLU A 21 26.23 34.46 -7.80
CA GLU A 21 26.47 35.61 -6.94
C GLU A 21 27.75 36.39 -7.29
N GLN A 22 28.24 36.36 -8.52
CA GLN A 22 29.41 37.18 -8.87
C GLN A 22 29.04 38.52 -9.51
N PRO A 23 29.52 39.63 -8.94
CA PRO A 23 29.32 40.95 -9.52
C PRO A 23 30.12 41.15 -10.80
N ASP A 24 29.64 42.05 -11.63
CA ASP A 24 30.20 42.45 -12.94
C ASP A 24 31.72 42.62 -12.94
N GLY A 25 32.40 41.94 -13.84
CA GLY A 25 33.80 42.21 -14.10
C GLY A 25 34.75 41.02 -14.40
N VAL A 26 34.24 39.84 -14.79
CA VAL A 26 35.12 38.74 -15.22
C VAL A 26 35.65 39.04 -16.62
N THR A 27 36.96 39.35 -16.73
CA THR A 27 37.62 39.54 -18.03
C THR A 27 37.60 38.23 -18.85
N ARG A 28 37.53 38.38 -20.19
CA ARG A 28 37.51 37.25 -21.15
C ARG A 28 38.65 36.24 -20.92
N ARG A 29 39.78 36.69 -20.40
CA ARG A 29 40.95 35.86 -20.08
C ARG A 29 40.69 34.98 -18.84
N ARG A 30 40.10 35.55 -17.82
CA ARG A 30 39.76 34.82 -16.57
C ARG A 30 38.61 33.79 -16.78
N PHE A 31 37.71 34.09 -17.72
CA PHE A 31 36.67 33.18 -18.17
C PHE A 31 37.24 31.97 -18.90
N LEU A 32 38.24 32.20 -19.77
CA LEU A 32 38.94 31.14 -20.49
C LEU A 32 39.83 30.31 -19.58
N GLU A 33 40.44 30.89 -18.57
CA GLU A 33 41.22 30.20 -17.53
C GLU A 33 40.29 29.30 -16.68
N LEU A 34 39.08 29.77 -16.32
CA LEU A 34 38.09 28.99 -15.62
C LEU A 34 37.52 27.82 -16.47
N ILE A 35 37.31 28.06 -17.76
CA ILE A 35 36.90 26.97 -18.69
C ILE A 35 38.03 25.95 -18.85
N GLY A 36 39.30 26.42 -19.01
CA GLY A 36 40.46 25.54 -19.09
C GLY A 36 40.64 24.69 -17.82
N ALA A 37 40.46 25.29 -16.64
CA ALA A 37 40.52 24.59 -15.37
C ALA A 37 39.34 23.59 -15.21
N SER A 38 38.12 23.93 -15.64
CA SER A 38 36.97 23.04 -15.57
C SER A 38 37.05 21.87 -16.56
N LEU A 39 37.63 22.10 -17.76
CA LEU A 39 37.90 21.04 -18.72
C LEU A 39 39.03 20.10 -18.26
N ALA A 40 40.08 20.64 -17.59
CA ALA A 40 41.12 19.80 -16.98
C ALA A 40 40.58 18.97 -15.82
N LEU A 41 39.71 19.56 -14.99
CA LEU A 41 39.01 18.86 -13.89
C LEU A 41 38.04 17.78 -14.43
N SER A 42 37.31 18.06 -15.51
CA SER A 42 36.42 17.07 -16.12
C SER A 42 37.18 15.91 -16.77
N GLY A 43 38.35 16.17 -17.33
CA GLY A 43 39.26 15.15 -17.85
C GLY A 43 39.84 14.24 -16.76
N VAL A 44 40.14 14.80 -15.59
CA VAL A 44 40.63 14.01 -14.44
C VAL A 44 39.51 13.15 -13.82
N VAL A 45 38.28 13.62 -13.83
CA VAL A 45 37.12 12.84 -13.32
C VAL A 45 36.77 11.71 -14.28
N ALA A 46 36.94 11.89 -15.59
CA ALA A 46 36.70 10.85 -16.59
C ALA A 46 37.70 9.68 -16.53
N CYS A 47 38.88 9.88 -15.92
CA CYS A 47 39.92 8.86 -15.72
C CYS A 47 40.01 8.37 -14.28
N ALA A 48 39.09 8.75 -13.41
CA ALA A 48 39.10 8.24 -12.05
C ALA A 48 38.77 6.74 -12.05
N PRO A 49 39.54 5.90 -11.34
CA PRO A 49 39.22 4.50 -11.24
C PRO A 49 37.81 4.32 -10.64
N PRO A 50 37.10 3.26 -11.01
CA PRO A 50 35.76 2.99 -10.45
C PRO A 50 35.83 3.06 -8.93
N ARG A 51 34.85 3.72 -8.30
CA ARG A 51 34.77 3.88 -6.84
C ARG A 51 34.62 2.55 -6.12
N ASP A 52 34.04 1.59 -6.77
CA ASP A 52 33.80 0.26 -6.23
C ASP A 52 34.82 -0.72 -6.82
N LYS A 53 35.42 -1.52 -5.96
CA LYS A 53 36.34 -2.61 -6.38
C LYS A 53 35.51 -3.83 -6.76
N ILE A 54 35.81 -4.42 -7.91
CA ILE A 54 35.29 -5.73 -8.27
C ILE A 54 36.09 -6.75 -7.42
N VAL A 55 35.37 -7.38 -6.48
CA VAL A 55 35.95 -8.47 -5.65
C VAL A 55 35.33 -9.76 -6.20
N PRO A 56 36.15 -10.62 -6.89
CA PRO A 56 35.65 -11.88 -7.39
C PRO A 56 35.38 -12.84 -6.22
N TYR A 57 34.45 -13.77 -6.42
CA TYR A 57 34.27 -14.86 -5.48
C TYR A 57 35.55 -15.68 -5.33
N VAL A 58 35.89 -16.01 -4.09
CA VAL A 58 36.94 -17.02 -3.83
C VAL A 58 36.43 -18.41 -4.24
N ARG A 59 35.12 -18.63 -4.02
CA ARG A 59 34.39 -19.80 -4.49
C ARG A 59 32.97 -19.32 -4.86
N GLU A 60 32.63 -19.38 -6.14
CA GLU A 60 31.29 -19.04 -6.61
C GLU A 60 30.31 -20.09 -6.11
N PRO A 61 29.17 -19.67 -5.52
CA PRO A 61 28.10 -20.59 -5.15
C PRO A 61 27.53 -21.29 -6.39
N GLU A 62 27.39 -22.60 -6.34
CA GLU A 62 27.00 -23.42 -7.50
C GLU A 62 25.62 -23.05 -8.08
N GLN A 63 24.76 -22.46 -7.28
CA GLN A 63 23.40 -22.08 -7.66
C GLN A 63 23.26 -20.63 -8.13
N GLU A 64 24.29 -19.79 -7.89
CA GLU A 64 24.27 -18.40 -8.30
C GLU A 64 24.84 -18.25 -9.71
N GLN A 65 24.03 -17.82 -10.64
CA GLN A 65 24.46 -17.52 -12.01
C GLN A 65 24.15 -16.06 -12.32
N ALA A 66 25.06 -15.37 -12.97
CA ALA A 66 24.83 -14.02 -13.44
C ALA A 66 23.57 -13.97 -14.31
N ASN A 67 22.71 -12.97 -14.08
CA ASN A 67 21.42 -12.77 -14.77
C ASN A 67 20.37 -13.87 -14.53
N LYS A 68 20.55 -14.71 -13.52
CA LYS A 68 19.53 -15.69 -13.12
C LYS A 68 19.19 -15.50 -11.64
N PRO A 69 18.18 -14.68 -11.33
CA PRO A 69 17.75 -14.50 -9.95
C PRO A 69 17.19 -15.79 -9.37
N LEU A 70 17.33 -15.97 -8.06
CA LEU A 70 16.66 -17.00 -7.29
C LEU A 70 15.42 -16.42 -6.62
N PHE A 71 14.39 -17.25 -6.47
CA PHE A 71 13.15 -16.85 -5.82
C PHE A 71 12.94 -17.69 -4.55
N PHE A 72 12.63 -17.03 -3.45
CA PHE A 72 12.40 -17.67 -2.17
C PHE A 72 11.02 -17.25 -1.63
N ALA A 73 10.26 -18.24 -1.19
CA ALA A 73 8.96 -17.97 -0.59
C ALA A 73 9.14 -17.42 0.84
N SER A 74 8.32 -16.44 1.20
CA SER A 74 8.24 -15.84 2.53
C SER A 74 6.87 -15.14 2.67
N ALA A 75 6.69 -14.28 3.67
CA ALA A 75 5.51 -13.43 3.78
C ALA A 75 5.88 -11.97 4.07
N HIS A 76 5.12 -11.06 3.49
CA HIS A 76 5.00 -9.69 3.97
C HIS A 76 3.90 -9.66 5.03
N VAL A 77 4.24 -9.25 6.24
CA VAL A 77 3.31 -9.18 7.38
C VAL A 77 2.91 -7.73 7.58
N GLN A 78 1.61 -7.45 7.54
CA GLN A 78 1.05 -6.13 7.80
C GLN A 78 -0.08 -6.26 8.82
N SER A 79 -0.06 -5.44 9.86
CA SER A 79 -1.03 -5.52 10.98
C SER A 79 -1.24 -6.95 11.47
N GLY A 80 -0.15 -7.70 11.54
CA GLY A 80 -0.12 -9.10 11.99
C GLY A 80 -0.51 -10.16 10.95
N PHE A 81 -1.06 -9.80 9.80
CA PHE A 81 -1.52 -10.76 8.78
C PHE A 81 -0.49 -10.96 7.66
N ALA A 82 -0.31 -12.22 7.27
CA ALA A 82 0.63 -12.62 6.22
C ALA A 82 0.01 -12.48 4.82
N ASN A 83 0.76 -11.85 3.91
CA ASN A 83 0.58 -11.96 2.47
C ASN A 83 1.75 -12.75 1.89
N GLY A 84 1.47 -13.89 1.25
CA GLY A 84 2.52 -14.75 0.69
C GLY A 84 3.26 -14.07 -0.45
N ILE A 85 4.59 -14.05 -0.34
CA ILE A 85 5.47 -13.43 -1.34
C ILE A 85 6.53 -14.41 -1.84
N LEU A 86 7.05 -14.11 -3.03
CA LEU A 86 8.29 -14.65 -3.56
C LEU A 86 9.29 -13.50 -3.64
N VAL A 87 10.42 -13.66 -2.99
CA VAL A 87 11.48 -12.65 -2.96
C VAL A 87 12.53 -12.98 -4.00
N GLU A 88 12.73 -12.09 -4.94
CA GLU A 88 13.78 -12.18 -5.95
C GLU A 88 15.12 -11.81 -5.31
N SER A 89 16.06 -12.73 -5.34
CA SER A 89 17.42 -12.57 -4.83
C SER A 89 18.43 -12.57 -5.99
N ASN A 90 19.21 -11.52 -6.08
CA ASN A 90 20.32 -11.39 -7.01
C ASN A 90 21.63 -11.39 -6.23
N PHE A 91 22.47 -12.42 -6.41
CA PHE A 91 23.75 -12.56 -5.70
C PHE A 91 23.60 -12.51 -4.18
N GLY A 92 22.63 -13.28 -3.64
CA GLY A 92 22.37 -13.37 -2.20
C GLY A 92 21.73 -12.12 -1.58
N ARG A 93 21.20 -11.19 -2.38
CA ARG A 93 20.55 -9.98 -1.89
C ARG A 93 19.13 -9.82 -2.46
N PRO A 94 18.13 -9.58 -1.63
CA PRO A 94 16.77 -9.26 -2.06
C PRO A 94 16.76 -7.98 -2.92
N THR A 95 16.16 -8.03 -4.10
CA THR A 95 16.07 -6.88 -5.01
C THR A 95 14.65 -6.56 -5.45
N LYS A 96 13.74 -7.53 -5.34
CA LYS A 96 12.35 -7.38 -5.79
C LYS A 96 11.42 -8.30 -5.00
N ILE A 97 10.21 -7.85 -4.77
CA ILE A 97 9.13 -8.65 -4.21
C ILE A 97 8.13 -8.99 -5.31
N GLU A 98 7.75 -10.27 -5.40
CA GLU A 98 6.66 -10.77 -6.19
C GLU A 98 5.64 -11.46 -5.28
N GLY A 99 4.41 -11.66 -5.74
CA GLY A 99 3.43 -12.44 -5.01
C GLY A 99 3.66 -13.94 -5.19
N ASN A 100 3.32 -14.73 -4.19
CA ASN A 100 3.35 -16.18 -4.30
C ASN A 100 2.05 -16.67 -4.97
N PRO A 101 2.10 -17.24 -6.18
CA PRO A 101 0.90 -17.66 -6.90
C PRO A 101 0.18 -18.86 -6.25
N GLN A 102 0.87 -19.60 -5.40
CA GLN A 102 0.27 -20.72 -4.67
C GLN A 102 -0.41 -20.28 -3.36
N HIS A 103 -0.11 -19.07 -2.88
CA HIS A 103 -0.64 -18.61 -1.61
C HIS A 103 -2.07 -18.07 -1.77
N PRO A 104 -3.06 -18.58 -1.00
CA PRO A 104 -4.47 -18.27 -1.22
C PRO A 104 -4.84 -16.81 -0.95
N ALA A 105 -4.07 -16.11 -0.11
CA ALA A 105 -4.32 -14.70 0.19
C ALA A 105 -3.80 -13.74 -0.88
N SER A 106 -2.77 -14.12 -1.64
CA SER A 106 -2.13 -13.22 -2.63
C SER A 106 -2.37 -13.63 -4.07
N LEU A 107 -2.51 -14.94 -4.35
CA LEU A 107 -2.69 -15.51 -5.70
C LEU A 107 -1.68 -14.96 -6.73
N GLY A 108 -0.45 -14.68 -6.30
CA GLY A 108 0.61 -14.15 -7.13
C GLY A 108 0.68 -12.62 -7.22
N ALA A 109 -0.26 -11.90 -6.62
CA ALA A 109 -0.28 -10.44 -6.59
C ALA A 109 0.39 -9.85 -5.34
N THR A 110 0.62 -8.55 -5.36
CA THR A 110 1.11 -7.77 -4.23
C THR A 110 0.41 -6.43 -4.17
N ASP A 111 0.46 -5.78 -3.01
CA ASP A 111 0.08 -4.38 -2.85
C ASP A 111 1.28 -3.44 -2.87
N THR A 112 1.02 -2.17 -2.63
CA THR A 112 2.04 -1.12 -2.58
C THR A 112 3.03 -1.33 -1.43
N PHE A 113 2.56 -1.80 -0.28
CA PHE A 113 3.37 -2.03 0.92
C PHE A 113 4.31 -3.22 0.75
N GLY A 114 3.79 -4.34 0.26
CA GLY A 114 4.58 -5.53 -0.04
C GLY A 114 5.69 -5.24 -1.07
N GLN A 115 5.36 -4.54 -2.17
CA GLN A 115 6.35 -4.13 -3.16
C GLN A 115 7.43 -3.20 -2.60
N ALA A 116 7.05 -2.27 -1.73
CA ALA A 116 7.97 -1.30 -1.15
C ALA A 116 8.82 -1.86 0.00
N SER A 117 8.48 -3.00 0.56
CA SER A 117 9.17 -3.58 1.73
C SER A 117 10.66 -3.86 1.49
N VAL A 118 11.05 -4.14 0.25
CA VAL A 118 12.47 -4.33 -0.09
C VAL A 118 13.30 -3.06 0.09
N LEU A 119 12.73 -1.87 -0.12
CA LEU A 119 13.42 -0.61 0.19
C LEU A 119 13.60 -0.44 1.69
N THR A 120 12.60 -0.82 2.49
CA THR A 120 12.67 -0.75 3.96
C THR A 120 13.81 -1.59 4.52
N LEU A 121 14.13 -2.74 3.91
CA LEU A 121 15.31 -3.55 4.29
C LEU A 121 16.61 -2.75 4.21
N TYR A 122 16.78 -1.95 3.16
CA TYR A 122 18.02 -1.21 2.86
C TYR A 122 18.01 0.24 3.33
N GLU A 123 16.93 0.67 3.99
CA GLU A 123 16.78 2.05 4.48
C GLU A 123 17.90 2.40 5.49
N PRO A 124 18.71 3.42 5.21
CA PRO A 124 19.88 3.73 6.04
C PRO A 124 19.54 4.26 7.44
N SER A 125 18.30 4.73 7.65
CA SER A 125 17.82 5.22 8.95
C SER A 125 17.38 4.12 9.92
N ARG A 126 17.49 2.84 9.54
CA ARG A 126 17.24 1.72 10.44
C ARG A 126 18.11 1.79 11.69
N ALA A 127 17.56 1.35 12.83
CA ALA A 127 18.32 1.20 14.06
C ALA A 127 19.45 0.17 13.88
N GLN A 128 20.67 0.48 14.34
CA GLN A 128 21.86 -0.31 14.04
C GLN A 128 22.52 -0.92 15.27
N THR A 129 22.35 -0.30 16.43
CA THR A 129 23.07 -0.67 17.65
C THR A 129 22.13 -0.72 18.84
N VAL A 130 22.38 -1.66 19.74
CA VAL A 130 21.75 -1.65 21.07
C VAL A 130 22.19 -0.41 21.81
N SER A 131 21.25 0.30 22.46
CA SER A 131 21.59 1.45 23.29
C SER A 131 20.87 1.44 24.63
N PHE A 132 21.50 2.06 25.63
CA PHE A 132 20.95 2.30 26.96
C PHE A 132 21.06 3.78 27.32
N ASN A 133 19.93 4.44 27.58
CA ASN A 133 19.87 5.89 27.81
C ASN A 133 20.61 6.71 26.75
N GLY A 134 20.44 6.33 25.47
CA GLY A 134 21.07 6.99 24.32
C GLY A 134 22.57 6.70 24.13
N GLN A 135 23.18 5.84 24.97
CA GLN A 135 24.57 5.43 24.82
C GLN A 135 24.66 4.03 24.23
N ILE A 136 25.59 3.83 23.28
CA ILE A 136 25.83 2.53 22.65
C ILE A 136 26.12 1.49 23.75
N ASN A 137 25.50 0.35 23.61
CA ASN A 137 25.63 -0.77 24.52
C ASN A 137 25.66 -2.10 23.71
N THR A 138 25.63 -3.25 24.39
CA THR A 138 25.67 -4.56 23.77
C THR A 138 24.45 -5.39 24.14
N TRP A 139 24.10 -6.34 23.26
CA TRP A 139 23.07 -7.33 23.53
C TRP A 139 23.31 -8.13 24.81
N ALA A 140 24.55 -8.55 25.04
CA ALA A 140 24.93 -9.30 26.25
C ALA A 140 24.67 -8.51 27.54
N GLU A 141 24.94 -7.20 27.55
CA GLU A 141 24.67 -6.34 28.71
C GLU A 141 23.16 -6.13 28.90
N PHE A 142 22.40 -5.98 27.82
CA PHE A 142 20.94 -5.96 27.87
C PHE A 142 20.40 -7.24 28.53
N GLN A 143 20.80 -8.42 28.02
CA GLN A 143 20.36 -9.70 28.57
C GLN A 143 20.73 -9.84 30.05
N ARG A 144 21.94 -9.46 30.43
CA ARG A 144 22.38 -9.51 31.82
C ARG A 144 21.49 -8.65 32.73
N ARG A 145 21.21 -7.41 32.33
CA ARG A 145 20.40 -6.48 33.13
C ARG A 145 18.93 -6.87 33.16
N ILE A 146 18.35 -7.22 32.03
CA ILE A 146 16.93 -7.58 31.99
C ILE A 146 16.66 -8.84 32.82
N ARG A 147 17.56 -9.85 32.76
CA ARG A 147 17.45 -11.05 33.58
C ARG A 147 17.56 -10.76 35.09
N ALA A 148 18.43 -9.85 35.49
CA ALA A 148 18.52 -9.40 36.86
C ALA A 148 17.23 -8.68 37.33
N THR A 149 16.65 -7.84 36.49
CA THR A 149 15.37 -7.16 36.75
C THR A 149 14.23 -8.17 36.91
N VAL A 150 14.14 -9.12 35.96
CA VAL A 150 13.10 -10.17 35.96
C VAL A 150 13.25 -11.10 37.17
N ALA A 151 14.48 -11.51 37.51
CA ALA A 151 14.73 -12.32 38.71
C ALA A 151 14.23 -11.62 39.99
N GLY A 152 14.35 -10.31 40.08
CA GLY A 152 13.81 -9.53 41.18
C GLY A 152 12.27 -9.53 41.27
N LEU A 153 11.60 -9.77 40.16
CA LEU A 153 10.12 -9.80 40.04
C LEU A 153 9.57 -11.23 40.06
N ALA A 154 10.42 -12.26 39.91
CA ALA A 154 9.98 -13.65 39.82
C ALA A 154 9.25 -14.16 41.06
N ALA A 155 9.66 -13.73 42.26
CA ALA A 155 9.02 -14.11 43.51
C ALA A 155 7.55 -13.64 43.63
N SER A 156 7.18 -12.59 42.89
CA SER A 156 5.81 -12.06 42.78
C SER A 156 5.07 -12.60 41.55
N GLY A 157 5.56 -13.65 40.90
CA GLY A 157 5.00 -14.19 39.68
C GLY A 157 5.10 -13.23 38.49
N GLY A 158 6.06 -12.30 38.50
CA GLY A 158 6.21 -11.28 37.47
C GLY A 158 5.27 -10.08 37.61
N GLN A 159 4.71 -9.86 38.80
CA GLN A 159 3.91 -8.65 39.08
C GLN A 159 4.76 -7.41 38.75
N GLY A 160 4.21 -6.51 37.97
CA GLY A 160 4.92 -5.32 37.49
C GLY A 160 5.61 -5.48 36.14
N ILE A 161 5.60 -6.67 35.53
CA ILE A 161 6.02 -6.86 34.14
C ILE A 161 4.84 -6.58 33.20
N ARG A 162 5.05 -5.75 32.20
CA ARG A 162 4.10 -5.49 31.11
C ARG A 162 4.77 -5.66 29.78
N PHE A 163 4.06 -6.29 28.84
CA PHE A 163 4.42 -6.36 27.45
C PHE A 163 3.40 -5.57 26.64
N LEU A 164 3.85 -4.78 25.68
CA LEU A 164 3.02 -4.08 24.70
C LEU A 164 3.45 -4.53 23.31
N ALA A 165 2.53 -5.08 22.53
CA ALA A 165 2.78 -5.55 21.17
C ALA A 165 1.73 -4.98 20.20
N GLY A 166 2.05 -4.94 18.90
CA GLY A 166 1.08 -4.76 17.82
C GLY A 166 0.33 -6.05 17.53
N SER A 167 -0.64 -5.99 16.62
CA SER A 167 -1.38 -7.16 16.14
C SER A 167 -0.45 -8.25 15.63
N SER A 168 -0.77 -9.49 15.95
CA SER A 168 0.02 -10.64 15.49
C SER A 168 -0.85 -11.88 15.28
N THR A 169 -0.50 -12.67 14.28
CA THR A 169 -1.10 -13.98 13.99
C THR A 169 -0.07 -15.11 14.09
N SER A 170 1.14 -14.83 14.64
CA SER A 170 2.24 -15.78 14.74
C SER A 170 1.93 -16.93 15.70
N PRO A 171 1.84 -18.19 15.23
CA PRO A 171 1.70 -19.33 16.12
C PRO A 171 2.88 -19.54 17.07
N THR A 172 4.09 -19.26 16.61
CA THR A 172 5.30 -19.35 17.46
C THR A 172 5.28 -18.31 18.57
N LEU A 173 4.88 -17.07 18.27
CA LEU A 173 4.72 -16.03 19.30
C LEU A 173 3.63 -16.41 20.31
N ALA A 174 2.51 -16.98 19.87
CA ALA A 174 1.47 -17.48 20.77
C ALA A 174 2.01 -18.50 21.78
N ALA A 175 2.84 -19.43 21.29
CA ALA A 175 3.48 -20.42 22.17
C ALA A 175 4.46 -19.77 23.18
N GLN A 176 5.23 -18.78 22.76
CA GLN A 176 6.12 -18.02 23.67
C GLN A 176 5.32 -17.23 24.70
N ILE A 177 4.21 -16.59 24.32
CA ILE A 177 3.32 -15.87 25.26
C ILE A 177 2.78 -16.85 26.30
N ALA A 178 2.31 -18.03 25.87
CA ALA A 178 1.83 -19.08 26.78
C ALA A 178 2.93 -19.57 27.74
N GLN A 179 4.15 -19.77 27.24
CA GLN A 179 5.32 -20.15 28.06
C GLN A 179 5.63 -19.07 29.11
N LEU A 180 5.67 -17.80 28.69
CA LEU A 180 5.92 -16.69 29.60
C LEU A 180 4.80 -16.52 30.64
N GLY A 181 3.55 -16.79 30.27
CA GLY A 181 2.41 -16.83 31.20
C GLY A 181 2.54 -17.92 32.27
N GLN A 182 3.21 -19.05 31.97
CA GLN A 182 3.52 -20.09 32.98
C GLN A 182 4.66 -19.64 33.90
N LEU A 183 5.69 -18.98 33.36
CA LEU A 183 6.85 -18.50 34.13
C LEU A 183 6.49 -17.28 35.02
N TYR A 184 5.66 -16.41 34.51
CA TYR A 184 5.30 -15.12 35.11
C TYR A 184 3.77 -14.92 35.07
N PRO A 185 3.00 -15.65 35.87
CA PRO A 185 1.53 -15.67 35.76
C PRO A 185 0.86 -14.34 36.14
N ALA A 186 1.57 -13.41 36.77
CA ALA A 186 1.09 -12.06 37.09
C ALA A 186 1.59 -10.98 36.12
N ALA A 187 2.39 -11.35 35.12
CA ALA A 187 2.72 -10.46 34.01
C ALA A 187 1.51 -10.25 33.10
N GLN A 188 1.40 -9.07 32.48
CA GLN A 188 0.26 -8.77 31.63
C GLN A 188 0.73 -8.38 30.23
N TRP A 189 -0.07 -8.81 29.24
CA TRP A 189 0.07 -8.44 27.84
C TRP A 189 -0.94 -7.38 27.49
N HIS A 190 -0.47 -6.36 26.76
CA HIS A 190 -1.27 -5.30 26.20
C HIS A 190 -1.04 -5.23 24.70
N TRP A 191 -2.08 -4.84 23.97
CA TRP A 191 -2.06 -4.76 22.53
C TRP A 191 -2.42 -3.35 22.08
N TRP A 192 -1.69 -2.87 21.10
CA TRP A 192 -1.99 -1.59 20.50
C TRP A 192 -1.65 -1.58 19.02
N GLU A 193 -2.68 -1.43 18.20
CA GLU A 193 -2.59 -1.18 16.78
C GLU A 193 -3.39 0.08 16.47
N PRO A 194 -2.79 1.14 15.87
CA PRO A 194 -3.51 2.38 15.56
C PRO A 194 -4.67 2.17 14.58
N VAL A 195 -4.45 1.33 13.58
CA VAL A 195 -5.48 0.90 12.62
C VAL A 195 -5.90 -0.52 13.00
N ASN A 196 -6.82 -0.59 13.97
CA ASN A 196 -7.29 -1.84 14.56
C ASN A 196 -8.65 -2.26 13.98
N ARG A 197 -9.10 -3.45 14.39
CA ARG A 197 -10.37 -4.06 14.02
C ARG A 197 -11.37 -4.15 15.17
N ASP A 198 -11.22 -3.28 16.18
CA ASP A 198 -12.02 -3.29 17.41
C ASP A 198 -13.52 -3.22 17.11
N ALA A 199 -13.93 -2.35 16.18
CA ALA A 199 -15.33 -2.20 15.79
C ALA A 199 -15.91 -3.49 15.17
N ALA A 200 -15.15 -4.17 14.32
CA ALA A 200 -15.57 -5.42 13.70
C ALA A 200 -15.70 -6.55 14.75
N MET A 201 -14.73 -6.67 15.65
CA MET A 201 -14.77 -7.67 16.72
C MET A 201 -15.90 -7.39 17.70
N SER A 202 -16.10 -6.12 18.08
CA SER A 202 -17.20 -5.70 18.96
C SER A 202 -18.56 -5.90 18.29
N GLY A 203 -18.69 -5.63 16.98
CA GLY A 203 -19.90 -5.87 16.22
C GLY A 203 -20.24 -7.36 16.13
N ALA A 204 -19.24 -8.22 15.92
CA ALA A 204 -19.43 -9.67 15.98
C ALA A 204 -19.84 -10.13 17.38
N GLN A 205 -19.21 -9.59 18.43
CA GLN A 205 -19.60 -9.87 19.82
C GLN A 205 -21.04 -9.43 20.12
N LEU A 206 -21.49 -8.29 19.57
CA LEU A 206 -22.89 -7.85 19.68
C LEU A 206 -23.82 -8.82 18.98
N ALA A 207 -23.55 -9.10 17.70
CA ALA A 207 -24.43 -9.92 16.86
C ALA A 207 -24.49 -11.38 17.32
N PHE A 208 -23.34 -11.99 17.61
CA PHE A 208 -23.24 -13.43 17.84
C PHE A 208 -22.97 -13.84 19.29
N GLY A 209 -22.56 -12.89 20.15
CA GLY A 209 -22.13 -13.18 21.53
C GLY A 209 -20.68 -13.71 21.62
N GLN A 210 -19.97 -13.75 20.50
CA GLN A 210 -18.56 -14.13 20.42
C GLN A 210 -17.89 -13.41 19.25
N PRO A 211 -16.58 -13.11 19.33
CA PRO A 211 -15.84 -12.55 18.22
C PRO A 211 -15.67 -13.61 17.12
N VAL A 212 -15.88 -13.20 15.88
CA VAL A 212 -15.59 -13.99 14.68
C VAL A 212 -14.98 -13.11 13.61
N GLU A 213 -14.15 -13.72 12.75
CA GLU A 213 -13.66 -13.10 11.52
C GLU A 213 -14.63 -13.34 10.39
N THR A 214 -14.88 -12.34 9.56
CA THR A 214 -15.67 -12.46 8.34
C THR A 214 -14.77 -12.63 7.14
N ARG A 215 -15.03 -13.61 6.30
CA ARG A 215 -14.36 -13.82 5.03
C ARG A 215 -15.35 -13.62 3.90
N TYR A 216 -15.02 -12.73 2.96
CA TYR A 216 -15.89 -12.37 1.85
C TYR A 216 -15.54 -13.18 0.59
N HIS A 217 -16.57 -13.56 -0.18
CA HIS A 217 -16.47 -14.27 -1.46
C HIS A 217 -17.04 -13.37 -2.56
N PHE A 218 -16.25 -12.45 -3.05
CA PHE A 218 -16.63 -11.51 -4.09
C PHE A 218 -16.93 -12.18 -5.42
N ASP A 219 -16.31 -13.33 -5.68
CA ASP A 219 -16.55 -14.17 -6.86
C ASP A 219 -17.95 -14.79 -6.90
N ALA A 220 -18.63 -14.87 -5.76
CA ALA A 220 -19.99 -15.36 -5.63
C ALA A 220 -21.05 -14.24 -5.53
N ALA A 221 -20.65 -12.97 -5.47
CA ALA A 221 -21.56 -11.85 -5.23
C ALA A 221 -22.09 -11.24 -6.53
N ASP A 222 -23.42 -11.23 -6.71
CA ASP A 222 -24.09 -10.53 -7.81
C ASP A 222 -24.36 -9.07 -7.46
N VAL A 223 -24.73 -8.77 -6.20
CA VAL A 223 -24.95 -7.42 -5.68
C VAL A 223 -24.09 -7.22 -4.43
N ILE A 224 -23.32 -6.14 -4.42
CA ILE A 224 -22.43 -5.75 -3.33
C ILE A 224 -22.88 -4.37 -2.83
N LEU A 225 -23.08 -4.24 -1.53
CA LEU A 225 -23.29 -2.97 -0.84
C LEU A 225 -22.18 -2.72 0.15
N THR A 226 -21.51 -1.59 0.07
CA THR A 226 -20.56 -1.13 1.09
C THR A 226 -21.17 0.02 1.91
N LEU A 227 -20.94 -0.02 3.22
CA LEU A 227 -21.36 0.97 4.20
C LEU A 227 -20.14 1.68 4.76
N ASP A 228 -19.60 2.66 4.02
CA ASP A 228 -18.37 3.41 4.31
C ASP A 228 -17.11 2.51 4.40
N SER A 229 -17.06 1.46 3.55
CA SER A 229 -15.98 0.48 3.54
C SER A 229 -15.06 0.65 2.33
N ASP A 230 -13.75 0.65 2.57
CA ASP A 230 -12.74 0.43 1.53
C ASP A 230 -12.02 -0.91 1.76
N VAL A 231 -12.82 -1.99 1.75
CA VAL A 231 -12.37 -3.37 1.95
C VAL A 231 -11.23 -3.79 0.99
N LEU A 232 -11.15 -3.15 -0.18
CA LEU A 232 -10.06 -3.37 -1.14
C LEU A 232 -8.74 -2.67 -0.74
N ALA A 233 -8.79 -1.70 0.17
CA ALA A 233 -7.60 -1.01 0.65
C ALA A 233 -7.09 -1.53 2.00
N TRP A 234 -7.99 -1.81 2.96
CA TRP A 234 -7.62 -1.96 4.36
C TRP A 234 -7.80 -3.37 4.93
N ASP A 235 -8.69 -4.20 4.37
CA ASP A 235 -8.93 -5.55 4.88
C ASP A 235 -7.69 -6.44 4.70
N PRO A 236 -7.36 -7.32 5.66
CA PRO A 236 -6.28 -8.29 5.50
C PRO A 236 -6.41 -9.20 4.27
N GLY A 237 -7.64 -9.47 3.81
CA GLY A 237 -7.95 -10.24 2.60
C GLY A 237 -7.94 -9.45 1.29
N ARG A 238 -7.61 -8.15 1.32
CA ARG A 238 -7.76 -7.21 0.18
C ARG A 238 -7.21 -7.70 -1.16
N LEU A 239 -6.05 -8.37 -1.18
CA LEU A 239 -5.48 -8.89 -2.43
C LEU A 239 -6.35 -9.97 -3.06
N ARG A 240 -6.83 -10.89 -2.23
CA ARG A 240 -7.77 -11.92 -2.65
C ARG A 240 -9.11 -11.30 -3.09
N TYR A 241 -9.61 -10.33 -2.34
CA TYR A 241 -10.88 -9.66 -2.66
C TYR A 241 -10.81 -8.85 -3.94
N MET A 242 -9.69 -8.16 -4.23
CA MET A 242 -9.47 -7.50 -5.53
C MET A 242 -9.47 -8.49 -6.69
N HIS A 243 -8.82 -9.64 -6.54
CA HIS A 243 -8.80 -10.69 -7.55
C HIS A 243 -10.21 -11.23 -7.82
N ASP A 244 -10.92 -11.60 -6.75
CA ASP A 244 -12.24 -12.20 -6.85
C ASP A 244 -13.27 -11.20 -7.41
N PHE A 245 -13.23 -9.94 -6.95
CA PHE A 245 -14.03 -8.84 -7.50
C PHE A 245 -13.77 -8.65 -9.00
N ALA A 246 -12.51 -8.58 -9.42
CA ALA A 246 -12.15 -8.39 -10.83
C ALA A 246 -12.62 -9.56 -11.71
N SER A 247 -12.70 -10.78 -11.17
CA SER A 247 -13.23 -11.94 -11.89
C SER A 247 -14.70 -11.75 -12.30
N ARG A 248 -15.45 -10.97 -11.53
CA ARG A 248 -16.85 -10.60 -11.75
C ARG A 248 -17.04 -9.28 -12.49
N ARG A 249 -15.96 -8.66 -12.96
CA ARG A 249 -16.01 -7.44 -13.79
C ARG A 249 -15.64 -7.73 -15.26
N ARG A 250 -15.83 -8.96 -15.70
CA ARG A 250 -15.64 -9.41 -17.11
C ARG A 250 -16.99 -9.62 -17.76
N PRO A 251 -17.43 -8.69 -18.64
CA PRO A 251 -18.76 -8.81 -19.26
C PRO A 251 -18.91 -10.05 -20.15
N GLU A 252 -17.79 -10.63 -20.60
CA GLU A 252 -17.77 -11.86 -21.37
C GLU A 252 -18.23 -13.08 -20.55
N ASN A 253 -18.24 -13.01 -19.22
CA ASN A 253 -18.61 -14.09 -18.32
C ASN A 253 -20.11 -14.07 -17.93
N ALA A 254 -20.96 -13.33 -18.62
CA ALA A 254 -22.41 -13.25 -18.50
C ALA A 254 -22.99 -12.69 -17.17
N ALA A 255 -22.23 -12.56 -16.10
CA ALA A 255 -22.70 -12.02 -14.84
C ALA A 255 -21.71 -10.98 -14.27
N LEU A 256 -22.05 -9.70 -14.41
CA LEU A 256 -21.32 -8.60 -13.77
C LEU A 256 -21.89 -8.37 -12.37
N SER A 257 -21.03 -8.27 -11.36
CA SER A 257 -21.44 -7.78 -10.06
C SER A 257 -21.89 -6.32 -10.16
N ARG A 258 -22.97 -5.98 -9.46
CA ARG A 258 -23.43 -4.61 -9.26
C ARG A 258 -22.96 -4.10 -7.91
N VAL A 259 -22.37 -2.91 -7.88
CA VAL A 259 -21.81 -2.33 -6.67
C VAL A 259 -22.54 -1.05 -6.27
N TYR A 260 -23.03 -1.03 -5.04
CA TYR A 260 -23.53 0.15 -4.35
C TYR A 260 -22.50 0.56 -3.29
N ALA A 261 -22.04 1.80 -3.35
CA ALA A 261 -21.16 2.37 -2.35
C ALA A 261 -21.82 3.55 -1.64
N VAL A 262 -22.10 3.39 -0.36
CA VAL A 262 -22.57 4.48 0.53
C VAL A 262 -21.38 4.86 1.39
N GLU A 263 -20.80 6.06 1.16
CA GLU A 263 -19.50 6.40 1.74
C GLU A 263 -19.31 7.89 2.00
N SER A 264 -18.56 8.21 3.05
CA SER A 264 -18.23 9.59 3.41
C SER A 264 -17.09 10.17 2.59
N THR A 265 -16.13 9.33 2.25
CA THR A 265 -14.92 9.66 1.50
C THR A 265 -14.80 8.70 0.33
N PRO A 266 -14.51 9.15 -0.90
CA PRO A 266 -14.31 8.26 -2.03
C PRO A 266 -13.25 7.19 -1.76
N SER A 267 -13.64 5.92 -1.97
CA SER A 267 -12.81 4.73 -1.78
C SER A 267 -12.39 4.09 -3.11
N LEU A 268 -11.51 3.09 -3.07
CA LEU A 268 -11.16 2.32 -4.27
C LEU A 268 -12.36 1.59 -4.85
N LEU A 269 -13.18 0.98 -3.98
CA LEU A 269 -14.38 0.28 -4.43
C LEU A 269 -15.48 1.26 -4.85
N GLY A 270 -15.64 2.39 -4.14
CA GLY A 270 -16.56 3.45 -4.52
C GLY A 270 -16.22 4.10 -5.87
N ALA A 271 -14.93 4.17 -6.22
CA ALA A 271 -14.49 4.70 -7.50
C ALA A 271 -14.88 3.82 -8.71
N VAL A 272 -15.18 2.56 -8.50
CA VAL A 272 -15.64 1.61 -9.54
C VAL A 272 -17.08 1.12 -9.31
N ALA A 273 -17.78 1.75 -8.38
CA ALA A 273 -19.18 1.41 -8.08
C ALA A 273 -20.11 1.82 -9.22
N ASP A 274 -21.18 1.03 -9.41
CA ASP A 274 -22.23 1.31 -10.40
C ASP A 274 -23.23 2.33 -9.85
N HIS A 275 -23.42 2.35 -8.52
CA HIS A 275 -24.19 3.36 -7.80
C HIS A 275 -23.42 3.84 -6.58
N ARG A 276 -23.23 5.12 -6.48
CA ARG A 276 -22.54 5.74 -5.35
C ARG A 276 -23.47 6.75 -4.65
N LEU A 277 -23.46 6.75 -3.34
CA LEU A 277 -24.18 7.71 -2.51
C LEU A 277 -23.20 8.36 -1.53
N PRO A 278 -22.77 9.62 -1.77
CA PRO A 278 -22.02 10.38 -0.80
C PRO A 278 -22.88 10.64 0.45
N LEU A 279 -22.49 10.11 1.59
CA LEU A 279 -23.22 10.23 2.84
C LEU A 279 -22.23 10.41 4.01
N GLY A 280 -22.46 11.38 4.88
CA GLY A 280 -21.61 11.63 6.03
C GLY A 280 -21.41 10.38 6.89
N ALA A 281 -20.20 10.21 7.45
CA ALA A 281 -19.85 9.00 8.21
C ALA A 281 -20.79 8.77 9.41
N GLY A 282 -21.22 9.86 10.07
CA GLY A 282 -22.19 9.78 11.16
C GLY A 282 -23.63 9.44 10.72
N ALA A 283 -23.95 9.53 9.42
CA ALA A 283 -25.26 9.19 8.87
C ALA A 283 -25.33 7.73 8.36
N ILE A 284 -24.20 7.02 8.32
CA ILE A 284 -24.14 5.62 7.87
C ILE A 284 -24.92 4.70 8.83
N GLU A 285 -24.77 4.87 10.15
CA GLU A 285 -25.45 4.03 11.12
C GLU A 285 -27.00 4.17 11.04
N PRO A 286 -27.60 5.39 11.05
CA PRO A 286 -29.04 5.55 10.79
C PRO A 286 -29.51 4.94 9.46
N PHE A 287 -28.73 5.08 8.41
CA PHE A 287 -29.02 4.47 7.11
C PHE A 287 -29.03 2.93 7.21
N ALA A 288 -28.02 2.33 7.86
CA ALA A 288 -27.93 0.88 8.04
C ALA A 288 -29.12 0.32 8.84
N PHE A 289 -29.60 1.02 9.87
CA PHE A 289 -30.81 0.66 10.60
C PHE A 289 -32.07 0.73 9.71
N ALA A 290 -32.22 1.79 8.92
CA ALA A 290 -33.33 1.93 7.99
C ALA A 290 -33.34 0.81 6.94
N LEU A 291 -32.18 0.47 6.40
CA LEU A 291 -31.97 -0.64 5.46
C LEU A 291 -32.34 -1.98 6.10
N ALA A 292 -31.84 -2.26 7.31
CA ALA A 292 -32.11 -3.50 8.04
C ALA A 292 -33.61 -3.66 8.30
N SER A 293 -34.27 -2.62 8.80
CA SER A 293 -35.72 -2.59 9.01
C SER A 293 -36.49 -2.84 7.71
N ALA A 294 -36.11 -2.17 6.61
CA ALA A 294 -36.74 -2.34 5.30
C ALA A 294 -36.55 -3.76 4.75
N LEU A 295 -35.45 -4.43 5.09
CA LEU A 295 -35.18 -5.84 4.74
C LEU A 295 -35.91 -6.85 5.66
N GLY A 296 -36.55 -6.36 6.73
CA GLY A 296 -37.31 -7.21 7.67
C GLY A 296 -36.44 -7.79 8.80
N VAL A 297 -35.25 -7.24 9.03
CA VAL A 297 -34.44 -7.56 10.21
C VAL A 297 -35.08 -6.91 11.42
N ASP A 298 -35.25 -7.72 12.49
CA ASP A 298 -35.74 -7.17 13.76
C ASP A 298 -34.62 -6.36 14.44
N VAL A 299 -34.78 -5.06 14.40
CA VAL A 299 -33.86 -4.11 15.03
C VAL A 299 -34.37 -3.62 16.39
N GLY A 300 -35.41 -4.26 16.92
CA GLY A 300 -36.04 -3.91 18.19
C GLY A 300 -36.74 -2.55 18.20
N ALA A 301 -37.02 -2.02 19.41
CA ALA A 301 -37.62 -0.69 19.59
C ALA A 301 -36.57 0.45 19.49
N ALA A 302 -35.43 0.23 18.80
CA ALA A 302 -34.45 1.26 18.58
C ALA A 302 -35.13 2.49 17.98
N GLN A 303 -35.07 3.65 18.66
CA GLN A 303 -35.51 4.91 18.09
C GLN A 303 -34.52 5.30 16.99
N THR A 304 -34.80 4.85 15.78
CA THR A 304 -33.98 5.21 14.62
C THR A 304 -34.33 6.62 14.19
N PRO A 305 -33.40 7.55 14.14
CA PRO A 305 -33.57 8.81 13.44
C PRO A 305 -33.97 8.53 12.00
N ALA A 306 -34.78 9.40 11.43
CA ALA A 306 -35.09 9.34 10.00
C ALA A 306 -33.78 9.46 9.21
N THR A 307 -33.56 8.59 8.23
CA THR A 307 -32.44 8.74 7.30
C THR A 307 -32.74 9.93 6.35
N GLU A 308 -31.72 10.70 6.03
CA GLU A 308 -31.81 11.80 5.05
C GLU A 308 -31.77 11.28 3.59
N VAL A 309 -31.60 9.97 3.42
CA VAL A 309 -31.51 9.32 2.10
C VAL A 309 -32.87 9.29 1.42
N ASP A 310 -32.89 9.58 0.11
CA ASP A 310 -34.09 9.48 -0.70
C ASP A 310 -34.75 8.11 -0.58
N GLN A 311 -36.04 8.13 -0.25
CA GLN A 311 -36.81 6.90 -0.05
C GLN A 311 -36.89 6.02 -1.31
N ALA A 312 -36.88 6.64 -2.51
CA ALA A 312 -36.86 5.88 -3.76
C ALA A 312 -35.53 5.14 -3.95
N TRP A 313 -34.39 5.78 -3.61
CA TRP A 313 -33.07 5.18 -3.63
C TRP A 313 -32.99 3.97 -2.69
N LEU A 314 -33.41 4.15 -1.44
CA LEU A 314 -33.44 3.06 -0.45
C LEU A 314 -34.35 1.90 -0.91
N THR A 315 -35.53 2.22 -1.44
CA THR A 315 -36.47 1.18 -1.90
C THR A 315 -35.91 0.37 -3.06
N ASN A 316 -35.27 1.02 -4.03
CA ASN A 316 -34.66 0.34 -5.18
C ASN A 316 -33.48 -0.54 -4.77
N LEU A 317 -32.65 -0.10 -3.83
CA LEU A 317 -31.59 -0.89 -3.24
C LEU A 317 -32.15 -2.14 -2.52
N VAL A 318 -33.15 -1.95 -1.65
CA VAL A 318 -33.80 -3.05 -0.91
C VAL A 318 -34.39 -4.10 -1.87
N ASN A 319 -35.04 -3.65 -2.93
CA ASN A 319 -35.63 -4.57 -3.93
C ASN A 319 -34.54 -5.36 -4.66
N ASP A 320 -33.42 -4.72 -5.01
CA ASP A 320 -32.31 -5.38 -5.68
C ASP A 320 -31.61 -6.41 -4.79
N LEU A 321 -31.31 -6.04 -3.54
CA LEU A 321 -30.74 -6.95 -2.54
C LEU A 321 -31.65 -8.17 -2.31
N ARG A 322 -32.98 -7.98 -2.20
CA ARG A 322 -33.94 -9.08 -2.05
C ARG A 322 -34.05 -9.97 -3.29
N ALA A 323 -34.01 -9.37 -4.48
CA ALA A 323 -34.09 -10.11 -5.74
C ALA A 323 -32.93 -11.08 -5.91
N HIS A 324 -31.74 -10.70 -5.45
CA HIS A 324 -30.53 -11.51 -5.49
C HIS A 324 -30.35 -12.39 -4.24
N GLY A 325 -30.92 -11.99 -3.09
CA GLY A 325 -30.95 -12.79 -1.87
C GLY A 325 -29.54 -13.28 -1.48
N ARG A 326 -29.36 -14.62 -1.52
CA ARG A 326 -28.10 -15.27 -1.10
C ARG A 326 -26.84 -14.85 -1.86
N THR A 327 -26.97 -14.27 -3.05
CA THR A 327 -25.86 -13.74 -3.84
C THR A 327 -25.64 -12.25 -3.63
N SER A 328 -26.36 -11.65 -2.69
CA SER A 328 -26.09 -10.30 -2.19
C SER A 328 -25.01 -10.35 -1.11
N LEU A 329 -24.24 -9.24 -0.98
CA LEU A 329 -23.18 -9.09 0.01
C LEU A 329 -23.21 -7.67 0.58
N VAL A 330 -23.34 -7.54 1.89
CA VAL A 330 -23.30 -6.26 2.60
C VAL A 330 -22.05 -6.21 3.47
N ILE A 331 -21.21 -5.20 3.24
CA ILE A 331 -19.90 -5.03 3.86
C ILE A 331 -19.89 -3.75 4.70
N PRO A 332 -19.73 -3.84 6.03
CA PRO A 332 -19.59 -2.67 6.89
C PRO A 332 -18.19 -2.07 6.76
N GLY A 333 -18.10 -0.75 6.93
CA GLY A 333 -16.83 -0.04 6.95
C GLY A 333 -15.99 -0.37 8.18
N GLU A 334 -14.70 -0.52 7.97
CA GLU A 334 -13.73 -0.87 9.02
C GLU A 334 -13.69 0.16 10.15
N PHE A 335 -14.07 1.39 9.83
CA PHE A 335 -14.05 2.55 10.74
C PHE A 335 -15.44 2.98 11.22
N GLN A 336 -16.46 2.20 10.92
CA GLN A 336 -17.84 2.41 11.39
C GLN A 336 -18.04 1.81 12.78
N SER A 337 -19.16 2.18 13.41
CA SER A 337 -19.50 1.73 14.75
C SER A 337 -19.71 0.20 14.81
N PRO A 338 -19.55 -0.42 15.99
CA PRO A 338 -19.90 -1.83 16.21
C PRO A 338 -21.34 -2.19 15.80
N ASN A 339 -22.28 -1.21 15.90
CA ASN A 339 -23.67 -1.41 15.49
C ASN A 339 -23.80 -1.63 13.98
N VAL A 340 -23.04 -0.89 13.16
CA VAL A 340 -23.06 -1.05 11.69
C VAL A 340 -22.54 -2.44 11.30
N HIS A 341 -21.52 -2.95 11.99
CA HIS A 341 -21.03 -4.32 11.81
C HIS A 341 -22.09 -5.36 12.19
N ALA A 342 -22.74 -5.21 13.35
CA ALA A 342 -23.78 -6.12 13.80
C ALA A 342 -25.01 -6.10 12.87
N LEU A 343 -25.37 -4.92 12.34
CA LEU A 343 -26.44 -4.78 11.33
C LEU A 343 -26.07 -5.50 10.03
N ALA A 344 -24.84 -5.33 9.54
CA ALA A 344 -24.39 -6.02 8.34
C ALA A 344 -24.43 -7.54 8.49
N HIS A 345 -24.03 -8.07 9.65
CA HIS A 345 -24.16 -9.51 9.95
C HIS A 345 -25.64 -9.96 9.92
N SER A 346 -26.54 -9.17 10.52
CA SER A 346 -27.97 -9.48 10.57
C SER A 346 -28.63 -9.38 9.18
N ILE A 347 -28.26 -8.38 8.38
CA ILE A 347 -28.73 -8.22 7.00
C ILE A 347 -28.27 -9.38 6.13
N ASN A 348 -26.97 -9.74 6.17
CA ASN A 348 -26.44 -10.86 5.40
C ASN A 348 -27.10 -12.21 5.80
N ALA A 349 -27.39 -12.39 7.08
CA ALA A 349 -28.14 -13.56 7.55
C ALA A 349 -29.59 -13.58 7.02
N ALA A 350 -30.27 -12.44 7.05
CA ALA A 350 -31.65 -12.30 6.53
C ALA A 350 -31.73 -12.51 5.01
N LEU A 351 -30.71 -12.08 4.26
CA LEU A 351 -30.59 -12.32 2.81
C LEU A 351 -30.20 -13.77 2.47
N GLY A 352 -29.73 -14.55 3.45
CA GLY A 352 -29.23 -15.92 3.23
C GLY A 352 -27.84 -15.98 2.61
N SER A 353 -27.07 -14.93 2.75
CA SER A 353 -25.72 -14.74 2.15
C SER A 353 -24.67 -15.62 2.80
N VAL A 354 -24.84 -15.99 4.07
CA VAL A 354 -23.89 -16.82 4.83
C VAL A 354 -23.73 -18.20 4.18
N GLY A 355 -22.47 -18.60 3.97
CA GLY A 355 -22.12 -19.82 3.25
C GLY A 355 -22.15 -19.68 1.72
N THR A 356 -22.44 -18.49 1.19
CA THR A 356 -22.40 -18.18 -0.26
C THR A 356 -21.45 -17.03 -0.55
N THR A 357 -21.78 -15.81 -0.14
CA THR A 357 -20.97 -14.61 -0.38
C THR A 357 -20.07 -14.24 0.80
N LEU A 358 -20.28 -14.90 1.93
CA LEU A 358 -19.40 -14.78 3.09
C LEU A 358 -19.48 -16.04 3.97
N ASP A 359 -18.44 -16.28 4.73
CA ASP A 359 -18.41 -17.20 5.85
C ASP A 359 -17.69 -16.60 7.06
N TYR A 360 -17.73 -17.31 8.20
CA TYR A 360 -17.10 -16.89 9.44
C TYR A 360 -16.07 -17.92 9.90
N SER A 361 -15.02 -17.44 10.56
CA SER A 361 -14.05 -18.28 11.25
C SER A 361 -13.76 -17.74 12.64
N ASN A 362 -13.13 -18.55 13.49
CA ASN A 362 -12.56 -18.01 14.73
C ASN A 362 -11.44 -17.02 14.37
N PRO A 363 -11.23 -15.96 15.18
CA PRO A 363 -10.12 -15.05 14.99
C PRO A 363 -8.78 -15.78 14.97
N VAL A 364 -7.92 -15.43 14.02
CA VAL A 364 -6.56 -15.97 13.93
C VAL A 364 -5.53 -15.04 14.58
N ALA A 365 -5.92 -13.81 14.84
CA ALA A 365 -5.11 -12.83 15.57
C ALA A 365 -5.06 -13.19 17.06
N LEU A 366 -3.90 -12.95 17.69
CA LEU A 366 -3.66 -13.23 19.11
C LEU A 366 -4.30 -12.19 20.03
N ASP A 367 -4.64 -11.05 19.48
CA ASP A 367 -5.08 -9.82 20.14
C ASP A 367 -6.59 -9.59 19.99
N ALA A 368 -7.38 -10.64 20.13
CA ALA A 368 -8.86 -10.54 20.12
C ALA A 368 -9.40 -9.76 21.33
N VAL A 369 -8.85 -8.56 21.58
CA VAL A 369 -9.18 -7.62 22.65
C VAL A 369 -9.43 -6.24 22.06
N ASP A 370 -10.10 -5.37 22.79
CA ASP A 370 -10.21 -3.95 22.42
C ASP A 370 -8.87 -3.25 22.66
N HIS A 371 -8.22 -2.81 21.60
CA HIS A 371 -6.89 -2.20 21.60
C HIS A 371 -6.84 -0.90 22.38
N VAL A 372 -7.90 -0.09 22.25
CA VAL A 372 -8.00 1.19 22.96
C VAL A 372 -8.10 0.97 24.46
N SER A 373 -8.95 0.04 24.90
CA SER A 373 -9.10 -0.34 26.30
C SER A 373 -7.83 -0.96 26.86
N SER A 374 -7.14 -1.78 26.06
CA SER A 374 -5.86 -2.40 26.43
C SER A 374 -4.77 -1.35 26.66
N LEU A 375 -4.62 -0.38 25.75
CA LEU A 375 -3.66 0.72 25.89
C LEU A 375 -4.02 1.62 27.10
N ARG A 376 -5.30 1.91 27.31
CA ARG A 376 -5.77 2.72 28.45
C ARG A 376 -5.48 2.03 29.78
N SER A 377 -5.68 0.71 29.86
CA SER A 377 -5.34 -0.09 31.03
C SER A 377 -3.85 -0.04 31.32
N LEU A 378 -2.99 -0.19 30.31
CA LEU A 378 -1.55 -0.06 30.46
C LEU A 378 -1.15 1.33 30.99
N VAL A 379 -1.71 2.40 30.42
CA VAL A 379 -1.40 3.77 30.84
C VAL A 379 -1.85 3.99 32.29
N SER A 380 -3.02 3.49 32.68
CA SER A 380 -3.50 3.53 34.06
C SER A 380 -2.55 2.78 35.02
N ASP A 381 -2.02 1.61 34.60
CA ASP A 381 -1.06 0.85 35.40
C ASP A 381 0.28 1.61 35.56
N MET A 382 0.77 2.24 34.51
CA MET A 382 1.98 3.06 34.56
C MET A 382 1.82 4.26 35.48
N GLN A 383 0.72 5.00 35.34
CA GLN A 383 0.43 6.16 36.22
C GLN A 383 0.24 5.81 37.68
N ALA A 384 -0.25 4.61 37.95
CA ALA A 384 -0.42 4.10 39.32
C ALA A 384 0.87 3.51 39.91
N GLY A 385 2.00 3.55 39.17
CA GLY A 385 3.30 2.99 39.62
C GLY A 385 3.29 1.46 39.73
N ARG A 386 2.37 0.77 39.02
CA ARG A 386 2.28 -0.69 39.02
C ARG A 386 3.19 -1.36 38.00
N VAL A 387 3.87 -0.58 37.17
CA VAL A 387 4.75 -1.09 36.10
C VAL A 387 6.20 -0.88 36.44
N ALA A 388 6.91 -1.95 36.81
CA ALA A 388 8.34 -1.92 37.08
C ALA A 388 9.18 -2.10 35.79
N LEU A 389 8.67 -2.92 34.86
CA LEU A 389 9.30 -3.22 33.58
C LEU A 389 8.23 -3.20 32.47
N LEU A 390 8.44 -2.38 31.46
CA LEU A 390 7.67 -2.36 30.23
C LEU A 390 8.55 -2.75 29.04
N VAL A 391 8.11 -3.75 28.28
CA VAL A 391 8.73 -4.20 27.04
C VAL A 391 7.78 -3.90 25.88
N ILE A 392 8.20 -3.04 24.98
CA ILE A 392 7.45 -2.64 23.78
C ILE A 392 8.05 -3.37 22.59
N LEU A 393 7.26 -4.23 21.97
CA LEU A 393 7.64 -5.09 20.86
C LEU A 393 7.12 -4.51 19.54
N GLY A 394 7.94 -3.70 18.87
CA GLY A 394 7.55 -2.98 17.66
C GLY A 394 6.70 -1.74 17.93
N GLY A 395 6.14 -1.19 16.85
CA GLY A 395 5.21 -0.07 16.90
C GLY A 395 5.81 1.27 17.34
N ASN A 396 4.94 2.27 17.46
CA ASN A 396 5.35 3.62 17.89
C ASN A 396 4.26 4.32 18.71
N PRO A 397 3.92 3.80 19.88
CA PRO A 397 2.80 4.31 20.68
C PRO A 397 2.98 5.77 21.16
N VAL A 398 4.19 6.30 21.28
CA VAL A 398 4.42 7.73 21.58
C VAL A 398 3.90 8.64 20.46
N TYR A 399 3.97 8.17 19.22
CA TYR A 399 3.44 8.88 18.06
C TYR A 399 1.96 8.56 17.82
N SER A 400 1.56 7.29 17.93
CA SER A 400 0.28 6.78 17.44
C SER A 400 -0.83 6.69 18.48
N ALA A 401 -0.52 6.83 19.78
CA ALA A 401 -1.54 6.81 20.83
C ALA A 401 -2.55 7.96 20.63
N PRO A 402 -3.85 7.69 20.91
CA PRO A 402 -4.87 8.73 20.90
C PRO A 402 -4.52 9.91 21.82
N ALA A 403 -4.95 11.10 21.44
CA ALA A 403 -4.61 12.33 22.15
C ALA A 403 -5.09 12.37 23.61
N ASP A 404 -6.16 11.66 23.92
CA ASP A 404 -6.73 11.52 25.27
C ASP A 404 -6.08 10.42 26.12
N ILE A 405 -5.11 9.66 25.56
CA ILE A 405 -4.30 8.68 26.29
C ILE A 405 -2.87 9.21 26.41
N PRO A 406 -2.45 9.73 27.57
CA PRO A 406 -1.14 10.35 27.78
C PRO A 406 -0.03 9.30 27.91
N PHE A 407 0.18 8.48 26.87
CA PHE A 407 1.13 7.37 26.88
C PHE A 407 2.57 7.84 27.14
N ALA A 408 3.00 8.92 26.48
CA ALA A 408 4.38 9.42 26.60
C ALA A 408 4.71 9.88 28.05
N ASP A 409 3.75 10.51 28.73
CA ASP A 409 3.92 11.00 30.11
C ASP A 409 3.90 9.83 31.11
N ALA A 410 3.05 8.84 30.85
CA ALA A 410 2.98 7.64 31.67
C ALA A 410 4.26 6.78 31.51
N LEU A 411 4.78 6.66 30.30
CA LEU A 411 6.03 5.93 29.99
C LEU A 411 7.22 6.47 30.81
N ALA A 412 7.28 7.77 31.02
CA ALA A 412 8.34 8.42 31.80
C ALA A 412 8.34 8.00 33.30
N GLN A 413 7.26 7.40 33.79
CA GLN A 413 7.12 6.96 35.18
C GLN A 413 7.55 5.50 35.41
N VAL A 414 7.84 4.78 34.33
CA VAL A 414 8.21 3.35 34.39
C VAL A 414 9.67 3.16 34.73
N GLY A 415 9.95 2.26 35.66
CA GLY A 415 11.30 2.02 36.20
C GLY A 415 12.29 1.52 35.16
N THR A 416 11.88 0.57 34.33
CA THR A 416 12.69 0.03 33.21
C THR A 416 11.83 -0.06 31.96
N THR A 417 12.29 0.54 30.88
CA THR A 417 11.60 0.55 29.57
C THR A 417 12.50 -0.02 28.49
N VAL A 418 11.95 -0.92 27.68
CA VAL A 418 12.62 -1.55 26.54
C VAL A 418 11.77 -1.34 25.30
N HIS A 419 12.38 -0.90 24.21
CA HIS A 419 11.74 -0.85 22.89
C HIS A 419 12.57 -1.66 21.88
N LEU A 420 11.93 -2.67 21.31
CA LEU A 420 12.40 -3.36 20.11
C LEU A 420 11.80 -2.63 18.89
N GLY A 421 12.62 -2.12 18.00
CA GLY A 421 12.10 -1.40 16.85
C GLY A 421 13.04 -1.34 15.66
N LEU A 422 12.47 -1.43 14.46
CA LEU A 422 13.22 -1.35 13.20
C LEU A 422 13.90 0.01 13.01
N PHE A 423 13.31 1.07 13.57
CA PHE A 423 13.80 2.45 13.52
C PHE A 423 13.91 3.03 14.92
N ALA A 424 14.85 3.95 15.11
CA ALA A 424 14.97 4.76 16.31
C ALA A 424 13.89 5.88 16.30
N ASN A 425 12.64 5.50 16.56
CA ASN A 425 11.46 6.35 16.46
C ASN A 425 11.18 7.14 17.75
N GLU A 426 10.04 7.84 17.81
CA GLU A 426 9.62 8.67 18.92
C GLU A 426 9.47 7.87 20.24
N THR A 427 9.10 6.59 20.15
CA THR A 427 9.01 5.68 21.30
C THR A 427 10.39 5.26 21.76
N SER A 428 11.28 4.89 20.82
CA SER A 428 12.68 4.57 21.12
C SER A 428 13.37 5.69 21.92
N ALA A 429 13.15 6.94 21.50
CA ALA A 429 13.75 8.10 22.13
C ALA A 429 13.29 8.34 23.58
N ARG A 430 12.20 7.71 24.01
CA ARG A 430 11.65 7.79 25.37
C ARG A 430 11.94 6.56 26.21
N CYS A 431 12.43 5.48 25.61
CA CYS A 431 12.78 4.25 26.32
C CYS A 431 14.25 4.27 26.76
N GLN A 432 14.53 3.56 27.88
CA GLN A 432 15.90 3.42 28.38
C GLN A 432 16.71 2.46 27.50
N TRP A 433 16.13 1.33 27.11
CA TRP A 433 16.72 0.37 26.19
C TRP A 433 16.09 0.51 24.81
N GLN A 434 16.93 0.66 23.84
CA GLN A 434 16.58 0.51 22.43
C GLN A 434 17.31 -0.69 21.86
N ILE A 435 16.54 -1.64 21.34
CA ILE A 435 17.04 -2.85 20.66
C ILE A 435 16.68 -2.73 19.18
N PRO A 436 17.66 -2.76 18.28
CA PRO A 436 17.37 -2.81 16.85
C PRO A 436 16.59 -4.08 16.49
N GLU A 437 15.53 -3.94 15.72
CA GLU A 437 14.76 -5.06 15.21
C GLU A 437 15.31 -5.55 13.87
N LEU A 438 15.29 -6.86 13.65
CA LEU A 438 15.56 -7.46 12.35
C LEU A 438 14.40 -7.18 11.40
N HIS A 439 14.71 -6.89 10.15
CA HIS A 439 13.71 -6.85 9.09
C HIS A 439 13.16 -8.27 8.82
N ALA A 440 11.92 -8.39 8.34
CA ALA A 440 11.30 -9.68 8.04
C ALA A 440 12.14 -10.56 7.08
N LEU A 441 12.93 -9.96 6.18
CA LEU A 441 13.83 -10.66 5.27
C LEU A 441 15.20 -11.04 5.91
N GLU A 442 15.41 -10.74 7.19
CA GLU A 442 16.63 -11.04 7.96
C GLU A 442 16.37 -12.02 9.11
N MET A 443 15.13 -12.36 9.43
CA MET A 443 14.77 -13.16 10.60
C MET A 443 13.89 -14.36 10.26
N TRP A 444 13.88 -15.33 11.17
CA TRP A 444 12.88 -16.39 11.19
C TRP A 444 11.69 -15.97 12.05
N SER A 445 10.50 -16.19 11.51
CA SER A 445 9.23 -16.00 12.19
C SER A 445 8.15 -16.81 11.46
N ASP A 446 6.90 -16.62 11.84
CA ASP A 446 5.73 -17.13 11.14
C ASP A 446 4.55 -16.17 11.29
N ALA A 447 3.56 -16.30 10.43
CA ALA A 447 2.31 -15.57 10.54
C ALA A 447 1.19 -16.29 9.79
N ARG A 448 -0.05 -15.91 10.07
CA ARG A 448 -1.23 -16.42 9.34
C ARG A 448 -1.81 -15.32 8.45
N ALA A 449 -2.34 -15.72 7.31
CA ALA A 449 -3.17 -14.89 6.46
C ALA A 449 -4.60 -14.74 7.04
N PHE A 450 -5.40 -13.89 6.39
CA PHE A 450 -6.79 -13.61 6.78
C PHE A 450 -7.68 -14.90 6.85
N ASP A 451 -7.35 -15.91 6.05
CA ASP A 451 -8.05 -17.19 6.00
C ASP A 451 -7.49 -18.24 6.97
N GLY A 452 -6.45 -17.88 7.72
CA GLY A 452 -5.76 -18.77 8.64
C GLY A 452 -4.57 -19.52 8.06
N THR A 453 -4.32 -19.44 6.75
CA THR A 453 -3.16 -20.08 6.11
C THR A 453 -1.87 -19.58 6.75
N ALA A 454 -1.07 -20.50 7.29
CA ALA A 454 0.20 -20.16 7.93
C ALA A 454 1.35 -20.17 6.92
N THR A 455 2.27 -19.22 7.09
CA THR A 455 3.50 -19.09 6.32
C THR A 455 4.69 -18.95 7.26
N ILE A 456 5.78 -19.66 6.96
CA ILE A 456 7.06 -19.44 7.62
C ILE A 456 7.73 -18.22 6.97
N VAL A 457 8.03 -17.23 7.78
CA VAL A 457 8.86 -16.08 7.38
C VAL A 457 10.32 -16.53 7.51
N GLN A 458 11.01 -16.66 6.38
CA GLN A 458 12.41 -17.09 6.36
C GLN A 458 13.34 -15.95 5.93
N PRO A 459 14.55 -15.84 6.52
CA PRO A 459 15.53 -14.84 6.14
C PRO A 459 16.10 -15.14 4.75
N LEU A 460 16.41 -14.11 4.00
CA LEU A 460 16.93 -14.17 2.63
C LEU A 460 18.26 -13.46 2.49
N ILE A 461 18.69 -12.82 3.54
CA ILE A 461 19.97 -12.15 3.69
C ILE A 461 20.40 -12.25 5.16
N ALA A 462 21.69 -12.31 5.42
CA ALA A 462 22.20 -12.15 6.77
C ALA A 462 21.84 -10.75 7.32
N PRO A 463 21.68 -10.60 8.63
CA PRO A 463 21.43 -9.30 9.24
C PRO A 463 22.42 -8.24 8.75
N LEU A 464 21.90 -7.13 8.23
CA LEU A 464 22.75 -6.00 7.79
C LEU A 464 23.45 -5.34 8.98
N TYR A 465 22.84 -5.43 10.15
CA TYR A 465 23.34 -4.88 11.41
C TYR A 465 23.43 -5.99 12.46
N GLY A 466 24.64 -6.31 12.90
CA GLY A 466 24.92 -7.50 13.73
C GLY A 466 24.35 -7.45 15.16
N GLU A 467 23.88 -6.28 15.62
CA GLU A 467 23.23 -6.10 16.93
C GLU A 467 21.70 -6.04 16.84
N ALA A 468 21.12 -6.38 15.67
CA ALA A 468 19.66 -6.45 15.50
C ALA A 468 19.15 -7.83 15.92
N HIS A 469 17.97 -7.86 16.55
CA HIS A 469 17.35 -9.06 17.11
C HIS A 469 15.87 -9.18 16.71
N SER A 470 15.37 -10.40 16.68
CA SER A 470 13.97 -10.68 16.46
C SER A 470 13.15 -10.57 17.75
N VAL A 471 11.83 -10.43 17.62
CA VAL A 471 10.90 -10.51 18.74
C VAL A 471 11.06 -11.82 19.52
N HIS A 472 11.29 -12.93 18.82
CA HIS A 472 11.48 -14.26 19.42
C HIS A 472 12.71 -14.31 20.32
N GLU A 473 13.82 -13.70 19.90
CA GLU A 473 15.08 -13.66 20.68
C GLU A 473 14.97 -12.73 21.90
N VAL A 474 14.26 -11.59 21.75
CA VAL A 474 13.97 -10.71 22.87
C VAL A 474 13.15 -11.45 23.93
N LEU A 475 12.09 -12.17 23.54
CA LEU A 475 11.29 -12.95 24.48
C LEU A 475 12.03 -14.13 25.09
N ALA A 476 12.91 -14.78 24.34
CA ALA A 476 13.80 -15.84 24.87
C ALA A 476 14.66 -15.35 26.03
N SER A 477 15.05 -14.06 26.05
CA SER A 477 15.82 -13.45 27.16
C SER A 477 15.09 -13.49 28.51
N PHE A 478 13.77 -13.71 28.52
CA PHE A 478 12.94 -13.86 29.71
C PHE A 478 12.78 -15.32 30.16
N THR A 479 13.31 -16.26 29.41
CA THR A 479 13.23 -17.70 29.69
C THR A 479 14.57 -18.23 30.22
N ASP A 480 14.66 -19.54 30.45
CA ASP A 480 15.89 -20.25 30.79
C ASP A 480 16.81 -20.49 29.58
N GLN A 481 16.33 -20.16 28.36
CA GLN A 481 17.08 -20.34 27.11
C GLN A 481 17.35 -18.99 26.38
N PRO A 482 18.02 -18.03 27.01
CA PRO A 482 18.16 -16.67 26.47
C PRO A 482 19.02 -16.55 25.21
N GLY A 483 19.75 -17.62 24.85
CA GLY A 483 20.62 -17.68 23.67
C GLY A 483 19.99 -18.39 22.47
N SER A 484 18.72 -18.78 22.55
CA SER A 484 18.04 -19.44 21.45
C SER A 484 17.90 -18.52 20.25
N SER A 485 18.29 -18.99 19.07
CA SER A 485 18.12 -18.24 17.83
C SER A 485 16.65 -18.25 17.38
N SER A 486 16.22 -17.24 16.61
CA SER A 486 14.90 -17.21 16.00
C SER A 486 14.61 -18.46 15.16
N HIS A 487 15.65 -19.00 14.46
CA HIS A 487 15.53 -20.27 13.73
C HIS A 487 15.14 -21.43 14.63
N ASP A 488 15.85 -21.61 15.74
CA ASP A 488 15.64 -22.76 16.63
C ASP A 488 14.28 -22.68 17.33
N ILE A 489 13.84 -21.46 17.67
CA ILE A 489 12.54 -21.22 18.29
C ILE A 489 11.41 -21.57 17.32
N VAL A 490 11.42 -20.99 16.11
CA VAL A 490 10.36 -21.22 15.10
C VAL A 490 10.36 -22.68 14.65
N ARG A 491 11.54 -23.20 14.31
CA ARG A 491 11.68 -24.61 13.90
C ARG A 491 11.24 -25.59 14.99
N GLY A 492 11.66 -25.35 16.22
CA GLY A 492 11.28 -26.17 17.38
C GLY A 492 9.77 -26.16 17.63
N PHE A 493 9.10 -24.99 17.52
CA PHE A 493 7.64 -24.90 17.58
C PHE A 493 6.99 -25.80 16.53
N TRP A 494 7.35 -25.63 15.25
CA TRP A 494 6.73 -26.39 14.16
C TRP A 494 7.04 -27.89 14.22
N GLU A 495 8.18 -28.29 14.80
CA GLU A 495 8.50 -29.69 15.07
C GLU A 495 7.52 -30.33 16.06
N THR A 496 7.07 -29.57 17.07
CA THR A 496 6.06 -30.05 18.01
C THR A 496 4.67 -30.15 17.40
N GLN A 497 4.36 -29.39 16.35
CA GLN A 497 3.06 -29.39 15.69
C GLN A 497 2.91 -30.53 14.67
N GLN A 498 4.01 -31.16 14.27
CA GLN A 498 4.00 -32.20 13.23
C GLN A 498 4.17 -33.59 13.86
N THR A 499 3.11 -34.36 13.84
CA THR A 499 3.11 -35.73 14.32
C THR A 499 2.89 -36.71 13.15
N GLY A 500 3.77 -37.73 13.03
CA GLY A 500 3.61 -38.79 12.04
C GLY A 500 4.14 -38.53 10.64
N VAL A 501 4.85 -37.40 10.41
CA VAL A 501 5.51 -37.06 9.14
C VAL A 501 7.00 -36.82 9.41
N ASP A 502 7.86 -37.14 8.42
CA ASP A 502 9.25 -36.72 8.50
C ASP A 502 9.33 -35.18 8.50
N PHE A 503 9.72 -34.64 9.64
CA PHE A 503 9.76 -33.19 9.85
C PHE A 503 10.71 -32.50 8.86
N SER A 504 11.81 -33.11 8.48
CA SER A 504 12.76 -32.53 7.52
C SER A 504 12.13 -32.34 6.14
N THR A 505 11.28 -33.27 5.72
CA THR A 505 10.52 -33.18 4.46
C THR A 505 9.41 -32.14 4.56
N PHE A 506 8.65 -32.11 5.67
CA PHE A 506 7.67 -31.06 5.94
C PHE A 506 8.33 -29.68 5.90
N TRP A 507 9.42 -29.47 6.64
CA TRP A 507 10.11 -28.19 6.76
C TRP A 507 10.58 -27.67 5.39
N ARG A 508 11.31 -28.52 4.63
CA ARG A 508 11.79 -28.12 3.28
C ARG A 508 10.66 -27.78 2.33
N ARG A 509 9.57 -28.57 2.34
CA ARG A 509 8.41 -28.31 1.49
C ARG A 509 7.74 -27.00 1.87
N THR A 510 7.47 -26.78 3.15
CA THR A 510 6.85 -25.54 3.63
C THR A 510 7.67 -24.30 3.28
N LEU A 511 9.00 -24.37 3.41
CA LEU A 511 9.88 -23.26 3.00
C LEU A 511 9.88 -23.04 1.48
N SER A 512 9.82 -24.12 0.70
CA SER A 512 9.77 -24.04 -0.78
C SER A 512 8.45 -23.46 -1.26
N ASP A 513 7.33 -23.95 -0.73
CA ASP A 513 5.99 -23.58 -1.18
C ASP A 513 5.52 -22.26 -0.55
N GLY A 514 6.10 -21.86 0.60
CA GLY A 514 5.71 -20.69 1.37
C GLY A 514 4.35 -20.85 2.08
N ILE A 515 3.90 -22.09 2.29
CA ILE A 515 2.58 -22.43 2.85
C ILE A 515 2.70 -23.64 3.75
N VAL A 516 2.15 -23.55 4.94
CA VAL A 516 1.89 -24.70 5.79
C VAL A 516 0.60 -25.37 5.33
N ALA A 517 0.69 -26.56 4.79
CA ALA A 517 -0.46 -27.29 4.27
C ALA A 517 -1.52 -27.53 5.36
N ASN A 518 -2.81 -27.43 4.98
CA ASN A 518 -3.98 -27.65 5.84
C ASN A 518 -4.06 -26.74 7.08
N SER A 519 -3.51 -25.53 6.99
CA SER A 519 -3.51 -24.54 8.09
C SER A 519 -4.64 -23.52 8.01
N VAL A 520 -5.49 -23.56 6.98
CA VAL A 520 -6.68 -22.70 6.82
C VAL A 520 -7.59 -22.85 8.03
N ALA A 521 -8.08 -21.74 8.57
CA ALA A 521 -9.03 -21.76 9.68
C ALA A 521 -10.37 -22.33 9.22
N PRO A 522 -10.92 -23.32 9.93
CA PRO A 522 -12.21 -23.91 9.55
C PRO A 522 -13.34 -22.88 9.72
N PRO A 523 -14.38 -22.96 8.88
CA PRO A 523 -15.56 -22.12 9.07
C PRO A 523 -16.31 -22.49 10.35
N VAL A 524 -16.91 -21.46 10.98
CA VAL A 524 -17.78 -21.63 12.15
C VAL A 524 -19.20 -21.20 11.80
N ASN A 525 -20.18 -21.91 12.32
CA ASN A 525 -21.58 -21.59 12.13
C ASN A 525 -22.06 -20.71 13.28
N VAL A 526 -22.38 -19.46 12.98
CA VAL A 526 -22.96 -18.51 13.93
C VAL A 526 -24.22 -17.88 13.32
N SER A 527 -25.14 -17.48 14.18
CA SER A 527 -26.36 -16.78 13.78
C SER A 527 -26.56 -15.56 14.66
N PRO A 528 -27.02 -14.43 14.11
CA PRO A 528 -27.29 -13.25 14.92
C PRO A 528 -28.33 -13.52 16.01
N ARG A 529 -28.07 -13.00 17.20
CA ARG A 529 -29.02 -13.07 18.32
C ARG A 529 -30.19 -12.14 18.04
N PRO A 530 -31.43 -12.54 18.29
CA PRO A 530 -32.60 -11.75 17.94
C PRO A 530 -32.76 -10.45 18.75
N ASP A 531 -32.14 -10.36 19.92
CA ASP A 531 -32.29 -9.28 20.90
C ASP A 531 -31.06 -8.35 20.98
N TRP A 532 -30.05 -8.53 20.11
CA TRP A 532 -28.81 -7.78 20.22
C TRP A 532 -29.00 -6.25 20.10
N ALA A 533 -30.01 -5.79 19.36
CA ALA A 533 -30.30 -4.38 19.12
C ALA A 533 -31.26 -3.77 20.18
N ALA A 534 -31.80 -4.56 21.10
CA ALA A 534 -32.90 -4.13 22.00
C ALA A 534 -32.54 -2.92 22.89
N ASN A 535 -31.26 -2.71 23.20
CA ASN A 535 -30.77 -1.61 24.02
C ASN A 535 -29.89 -0.63 23.25
N THR A 536 -29.93 -0.67 21.92
CA THR A 536 -29.09 0.19 21.09
C THR A 536 -29.72 1.57 20.91
N SER A 537 -28.96 2.62 21.20
CA SER A 537 -29.33 3.99 20.89
C SER A 537 -28.57 4.50 19.67
N VAL A 538 -29.29 4.98 18.69
CA VAL A 538 -28.69 5.58 17.49
C VAL A 538 -28.67 7.09 17.67
N THR A 539 -27.51 7.69 17.51
CA THR A 539 -27.37 9.14 17.56
C THR A 539 -27.73 9.73 16.21
N ALA A 540 -28.67 10.68 16.21
CA ALA A 540 -29.01 11.40 15.00
C ALA A 540 -27.81 12.24 14.52
N PRO A 541 -27.50 12.25 13.21
CA PRO A 541 -26.54 13.19 12.68
C PRO A 541 -27.00 14.63 12.94
N THR A 542 -26.07 15.47 13.38
CA THR A 542 -26.41 16.86 13.79
C THR A 542 -26.50 17.82 12.61
N GLY A 543 -26.20 17.38 11.37
CA GLY A 543 -26.02 18.22 10.19
C GLY A 543 -24.85 19.21 10.30
N ALA A 544 -24.11 19.17 11.41
CA ALA A 544 -22.89 19.94 11.63
C ALA A 544 -21.70 19.28 10.93
N LEU A 545 -20.62 20.03 10.77
CA LEU A 545 -19.37 19.53 10.19
C LEU A 545 -18.81 18.37 11.02
N GLU A 546 -18.45 17.29 10.36
CA GLU A 546 -17.77 16.14 10.97
C GLU A 546 -16.32 16.04 10.53
N LEU A 547 -15.47 15.54 11.42
CA LEU A 547 -14.09 15.18 11.12
C LEU A 547 -13.97 13.67 10.99
N VAL A 548 -13.56 13.22 9.81
CA VAL A 548 -13.36 11.82 9.46
C VAL A 548 -11.85 11.54 9.41
N ILE A 549 -11.38 10.53 10.14
CA ILE A 549 -9.97 10.13 10.15
C ILE A 549 -9.84 8.78 9.43
N ARG A 550 -8.86 8.67 8.55
CA ARG A 550 -8.58 7.45 7.78
C ARG A 550 -7.08 7.17 7.75
N PRO A 551 -6.63 5.92 7.58
CA PRO A 551 -5.25 5.63 7.23
C PRO A 551 -4.86 6.28 5.90
N ASP A 552 -3.57 6.59 5.71
CA ASP A 552 -3.10 7.06 4.40
C ASP A 552 -2.89 5.87 3.45
N PRO A 553 -3.32 5.93 2.18
CA PRO A 553 -3.19 4.83 1.22
C PRO A 553 -1.75 4.36 0.92
N ALA A 554 -0.74 5.14 1.33
CA ALA A 554 0.65 4.81 1.12
C ALA A 554 1.48 4.75 2.41
N LEU A 555 1.16 5.55 3.43
CA LEU A 555 1.91 5.57 4.69
C LEU A 555 1.22 4.82 5.83
N TYR A 556 -0.02 4.39 5.61
CA TYR A 556 -0.86 3.70 6.59
C TYR A 556 -1.09 4.58 7.84
N ASP A 557 -0.59 4.18 8.98
CA ASP A 557 -0.63 4.93 10.26
C ASP A 557 0.67 5.69 10.56
N GLY A 558 1.66 5.63 9.64
CA GLY A 558 3.02 6.15 9.79
C GLY A 558 4.10 5.08 9.93
N GLU A 559 3.73 3.80 9.91
CA GLU A 559 4.67 2.69 9.85
C GLU A 559 5.60 2.83 8.64
N TYR A 560 5.04 3.21 7.48
CA TYR A 560 5.77 3.34 6.23
C TYR A 560 6.33 4.75 5.95
N ALA A 561 6.29 5.67 6.92
CA ALA A 561 6.79 7.04 6.74
C ALA A 561 8.30 7.14 6.48
N THR A 562 9.06 6.07 6.66
CA THR A 562 10.48 5.97 6.34
C THR A 562 10.73 5.62 4.87
N ASN A 563 9.74 5.10 4.16
CA ASN A 563 9.88 4.56 2.82
C ASN A 563 9.70 5.64 1.75
N GLY A 564 10.80 6.02 1.08
CA GLY A 564 10.79 7.07 0.07
C GLY A 564 9.90 6.77 -1.14
N TRP A 565 9.76 5.49 -1.54
CA TRP A 565 8.86 5.12 -2.64
C TRP A 565 7.40 5.40 -2.28
N LEU A 566 6.99 5.08 -1.05
CA LEU A 566 5.61 5.29 -0.58
C LEU A 566 5.31 6.77 -0.28
N LEU A 567 6.29 7.53 0.20
CA LEU A 567 6.14 8.99 0.34
C LEU A 567 5.87 9.66 -1.01
N GLU A 568 6.59 9.25 -2.06
CA GLU A 568 6.48 9.81 -3.41
C GLU A 568 5.35 9.19 -4.23
N LEU A 569 4.78 8.05 -3.81
CA LEU A 569 3.69 7.39 -4.52
C LEU A 569 2.45 8.30 -4.59
N PRO A 570 1.92 8.59 -5.79
CA PRO A 570 0.67 9.34 -5.90
C PRO A 570 -0.48 8.62 -5.20
N ARG A 571 -1.29 9.32 -4.40
CA ARG A 571 -2.47 8.73 -3.77
C ARG A 571 -3.51 8.35 -4.84
N PRO A 572 -4.27 7.27 -4.66
CA PRO A 572 -5.12 6.72 -5.71
C PRO A 572 -6.07 7.73 -6.38
N LEU A 573 -6.71 8.61 -5.61
CA LEU A 573 -7.71 9.54 -6.14
C LEU A 573 -7.22 10.99 -6.23
N THR A 574 -6.42 11.47 -5.28
CA THR A 574 -5.94 12.85 -5.24
C THR A 574 -4.64 13.09 -6.00
N LYS A 575 -3.88 12.03 -6.28
CA LYS A 575 -2.52 12.07 -6.84
C LYS A 575 -1.55 12.95 -6.04
N ILE A 576 -1.91 13.33 -4.82
CA ILE A 576 -1.02 14.03 -3.88
C ILE A 576 0.15 13.12 -3.53
N THR A 577 1.33 13.70 -3.42
CA THR A 577 2.56 13.04 -2.98
C THR A 577 3.17 13.82 -1.83
N TRP A 578 3.94 13.17 -0.97
CA TRP A 578 4.72 13.78 0.11
C TRP A 578 3.92 14.49 1.21
N ASP A 579 2.63 14.74 1.02
CA ASP A 579 1.77 15.48 1.94
C ASP A 579 0.45 14.75 2.18
N ASN A 580 -0.21 15.09 3.27
CA ASN A 580 -1.64 14.85 3.49
C ASN A 580 -2.41 16.17 3.43
N ALA A 581 -3.72 16.08 3.28
CA ALA A 581 -4.60 17.23 3.12
C ALA A 581 -5.92 17.07 3.88
N ALA A 582 -6.60 18.17 4.12
CA ALA A 582 -8.00 18.18 4.51
C ALA A 582 -8.86 18.03 3.24
N LEU A 583 -9.45 16.85 3.05
CA LEU A 583 -10.32 16.58 1.92
C LEU A 583 -11.71 17.14 2.20
N LEU A 584 -12.21 17.99 1.31
CA LEU A 584 -13.52 18.64 1.40
C LEU A 584 -14.30 18.45 0.11
N SER A 585 -15.62 18.31 0.22
CA SER A 585 -16.49 18.42 -0.96
C SER A 585 -16.44 19.84 -1.54
N PRO A 586 -16.75 20.01 -2.84
CA PRO A 586 -16.87 21.33 -3.45
C PRO A 586 -17.90 22.22 -2.72
N ALA A 587 -19.01 21.67 -2.23
CA ALA A 587 -20.03 22.41 -1.49
C ALA A 587 -19.53 22.85 -0.10
N THR A 588 -18.88 21.95 0.64
CA THR A 588 -18.28 22.28 1.95
C THR A 588 -17.18 23.33 1.83
N ALA A 589 -16.35 23.24 0.77
CA ALA A 589 -15.33 24.25 0.52
C ALA A 589 -15.93 25.63 0.24
N ARG A 590 -17.02 25.71 -0.56
CA ARG A 590 -17.76 26.97 -0.78
C ARG A 590 -18.36 27.52 0.51
N GLN A 591 -18.97 26.66 1.33
CA GLN A 591 -19.56 27.04 2.63
C GLN A 591 -18.51 27.63 3.58
N LEU A 592 -17.33 27.02 3.65
CA LEU A 592 -16.21 27.48 4.49
C LEU A 592 -15.40 28.62 3.86
N ASN A 593 -15.73 29.04 2.64
CA ASN A 593 -15.00 30.05 1.85
C ASN A 593 -13.49 29.75 1.75
N VAL A 594 -13.17 28.50 1.40
CA VAL A 594 -11.79 28.02 1.21
C VAL A 594 -11.57 27.51 -0.21
N ASN A 595 -10.34 27.61 -0.68
CA ASN A 595 -9.89 27.05 -1.95
C ASN A 595 -8.79 25.98 -1.70
N ALA A 596 -8.45 25.26 -2.75
CA ALA A 596 -7.29 24.37 -2.70
C ALA A 596 -6.02 25.13 -2.25
N ASP A 597 -5.15 24.49 -1.47
CA ASP A 597 -3.95 25.04 -0.87
C ASP A 597 -4.18 26.03 0.29
N ASP A 598 -5.41 26.50 0.57
CA ASP A 598 -5.66 27.25 1.80
C ASP A 598 -5.47 26.34 3.03
N VAL A 599 -4.88 26.86 4.11
CA VAL A 599 -4.75 26.11 5.35
C VAL A 599 -5.98 26.35 6.24
N VAL A 600 -6.60 25.28 6.65
CA VAL A 600 -7.70 25.29 7.64
C VAL A 600 -7.20 24.81 8.99
N GLU A 601 -7.76 25.40 10.04
CA GLU A 601 -7.65 24.91 11.40
C GLU A 601 -8.95 24.19 11.75
N VAL A 602 -8.85 22.88 11.92
CA VAL A 602 -9.97 22.02 12.31
C VAL A 602 -9.90 21.80 13.82
N ARG A 603 -10.93 22.21 14.52
CA ARG A 603 -11.08 22.04 15.97
C ARG A 603 -12.18 21.06 16.28
N SER A 604 -11.94 20.19 17.21
CA SER A 604 -12.93 19.26 17.76
C SER A 604 -12.74 19.18 19.28
N ASN A 605 -13.64 18.48 19.96
CA ASN A 605 -13.50 18.20 21.40
C ASN A 605 -12.21 17.45 21.76
N ALA A 606 -11.55 16.89 20.80
CA ALA A 606 -10.35 16.06 20.98
C ALA A 606 -9.05 16.75 20.51
N GLY A 607 -9.10 18.01 20.08
CA GLY A 607 -7.91 18.78 19.74
C GLY A 607 -8.05 19.65 18.49
N THR A 608 -6.93 20.19 18.07
CA THR A 608 -6.82 21.08 16.92
C THR A 608 -5.80 20.54 15.93
N VAL A 609 -6.16 20.49 14.64
CA VAL A 609 -5.29 20.10 13.54
C VAL A 609 -5.27 21.21 12.49
N ARG A 610 -4.11 21.53 11.96
CA ARG A 610 -3.96 22.41 10.81
C ARG A 610 -3.56 21.60 9.60
N ALA A 611 -4.28 21.77 8.47
CA ALA A 611 -3.96 21.07 7.23
C ALA A 611 -4.33 21.92 6.01
N PRO A 612 -3.62 21.78 4.88
CA PRO A 612 -4.01 22.39 3.62
C PRO A 612 -5.24 21.69 3.03
N VAL A 613 -6.05 22.44 2.36
CA VAL A 613 -7.31 21.98 1.73
C VAL A 613 -7.02 21.34 0.38
N TRP A 614 -7.64 20.17 0.17
CA TRP A 614 -7.86 19.60 -1.15
C TRP A 614 -9.36 19.48 -1.41
N ILE A 615 -9.83 19.99 -2.56
CA ILE A 615 -11.23 19.86 -2.95
C ILE A 615 -11.39 18.54 -3.69
N GLN A 616 -12.13 17.60 -3.07
CA GLN A 616 -12.34 16.26 -3.56
C GLN A 616 -13.75 16.10 -4.12
N PRO A 617 -13.94 15.98 -5.45
CA PRO A 617 -15.23 15.65 -6.02
C PRO A 617 -15.75 14.31 -5.47
N GLY A 618 -17.05 14.25 -5.18
CA GLY A 618 -17.68 13.07 -4.61
C GLY A 618 -17.47 12.86 -3.10
N GLN A 619 -16.76 13.73 -2.40
CA GLN A 619 -16.71 13.75 -0.93
C GLN A 619 -18.10 14.11 -0.38
N ALA A 620 -18.52 13.48 0.71
CA ALA A 620 -19.77 13.84 1.38
C ALA A 620 -19.74 15.29 1.89
N ASP A 621 -20.86 15.99 1.77
CA ASP A 621 -20.99 17.35 2.27
C ASP A 621 -20.92 17.38 3.80
N ASN A 622 -20.41 18.46 4.35
CA ASN A 622 -20.17 18.64 5.79
C ASN A 622 -19.23 17.59 6.41
N SER A 623 -18.40 16.92 5.61
CA SER A 623 -17.36 15.99 6.08
C SER A 623 -15.99 16.51 5.70
N ILE A 624 -15.04 16.50 6.66
CA ILE A 624 -13.61 16.75 6.45
C ILE A 624 -12.87 15.46 6.69
N THR A 625 -12.16 14.94 5.69
CA THR A 625 -11.32 13.76 5.87
C THR A 625 -9.86 14.14 6.00
N LEU A 626 -9.22 13.63 7.04
CA LEU A 626 -7.79 13.73 7.31
C LEU A 626 -7.15 12.35 7.35
N THR A 627 -5.94 12.21 6.81
CA THR A 627 -5.22 10.93 6.82
C THR A 627 -4.10 10.91 7.85
N LEU A 628 -3.93 9.75 8.50
CA LEU A 628 -2.84 9.44 9.43
C LEU A 628 -1.49 9.34 8.71
N GLY A 629 -0.42 9.11 9.45
CA GLY A 629 0.86 8.65 8.92
C GLY A 629 1.92 9.73 8.72
N TYR A 630 1.58 11.00 8.88
CA TYR A 630 2.44 12.14 8.63
C TYR A 630 2.89 12.87 9.89
N GLY A 631 3.82 13.82 9.72
CA GLY A 631 4.31 14.63 10.82
C GLY A 631 5.16 13.86 11.82
N ARG A 632 5.86 12.80 11.38
CA ARG A 632 6.89 12.10 12.15
C ARG A 632 8.03 13.06 12.48
N THR A 633 8.66 12.90 13.63
CA THR A 633 9.75 13.80 14.09
C THR A 633 11.07 13.07 14.24
N GLN A 634 11.05 11.76 14.31
CA GLN A 634 12.24 10.92 14.51
C GLN A 634 12.14 9.60 13.76
N GLY A 635 13.29 9.00 13.48
CA GLY A 635 13.40 7.66 12.92
C GLY A 635 13.08 7.52 11.43
N ALA A 636 12.83 8.63 10.73
CA ALA A 636 12.48 8.59 9.32
C ALA A 636 13.31 9.62 8.54
N SER A 637 14.42 9.22 7.93
CA SER A 637 15.30 10.15 7.21
C SER A 637 14.56 10.94 6.11
N ALA A 638 13.69 10.27 5.35
CA ALA A 638 12.91 10.88 4.29
C ALA A 638 11.58 11.49 4.77
N GLY A 639 11.00 10.95 5.85
CA GLY A 639 9.64 11.30 6.29
C GLY A 639 9.56 12.20 7.52
N ASN A 640 10.70 12.58 8.13
CA ASN A 640 10.68 13.50 9.27
C ASN A 640 10.19 14.88 8.85
N ASN A 641 9.20 15.39 9.60
CA ASN A 641 8.55 16.69 9.36
C ASN A 641 7.88 16.80 7.97
N VAL A 642 7.52 15.69 7.36
CA VAL A 642 6.76 15.64 6.12
C VAL A 642 5.26 15.60 6.45
N GLY A 643 4.48 16.42 5.75
CA GLY A 643 3.04 16.55 5.94
C GLY A 643 2.62 17.07 7.32
N PHE A 644 1.38 16.85 7.68
CA PHE A 644 0.74 17.38 8.88
C PHE A 644 0.34 16.23 9.81
N ARG A 645 0.77 16.31 11.07
CA ARG A 645 0.39 15.30 12.06
C ARG A 645 -1.10 15.38 12.34
N VAL A 646 -1.78 14.30 12.07
CA VAL A 646 -3.17 14.07 12.46
C VAL A 646 -3.12 13.08 13.62
N PRO A 647 -3.26 13.51 14.88
CA PRO A 647 -3.40 12.58 15.99
C PRO A 647 -4.75 11.88 15.85
N ARG A 648 -4.84 10.61 16.26
CA ARG A 648 -6.14 10.00 16.48
C ARG A 648 -6.82 10.79 17.59
N VAL A 649 -7.93 11.45 17.27
CA VAL A 649 -8.46 12.55 18.06
C VAL A 649 -9.27 12.07 19.24
N SER A 650 -9.79 10.82 19.19
CA SER A 650 -10.56 10.20 20.26
C SER A 650 -10.27 8.70 20.31
N THR A 651 -10.36 8.15 21.50
CA THR A 651 -10.18 6.72 21.74
C THR A 651 -11.23 5.85 21.06
N GLU A 652 -12.42 6.37 20.81
CA GLU A 652 -13.57 5.54 20.47
C GLU A 652 -14.05 5.71 19.03
N LEU A 653 -13.66 6.78 18.32
CA LEU A 653 -14.27 7.12 17.04
C LEU A 653 -13.25 7.51 15.97
N TRP A 654 -13.41 6.94 14.81
CA TRP A 654 -12.78 7.38 13.55
C TRP A 654 -13.48 8.59 12.94
N THR A 655 -14.64 8.97 13.52
CA THR A 655 -15.45 10.12 13.12
C THR A 655 -15.81 10.93 14.34
N VAL A 656 -15.56 12.25 14.28
CA VAL A 656 -15.84 13.19 15.37
C VAL A 656 -16.88 14.20 14.89
N ALA A 657 -18.05 14.15 15.49
CA ALA A 657 -19.12 15.10 15.21
C ALA A 657 -18.82 16.51 15.76
N ASN A 658 -19.53 17.50 15.24
CA ASN A 658 -19.47 18.90 15.65
C ASN A 658 -18.05 19.51 15.56
N ALA A 659 -17.29 19.14 14.58
CA ALA A 659 -16.02 19.78 14.26
C ALA A 659 -16.26 21.23 13.77
N GLN A 660 -15.30 22.09 14.01
CA GLN A 660 -15.27 23.45 13.47
C GLN A 660 -14.04 23.62 12.59
N ALA A 661 -14.23 24.18 11.43
CA ALA A 661 -13.12 24.49 10.52
C ALA A 661 -13.09 25.99 10.24
N THR A 662 -11.92 26.58 10.38
CA THR A 662 -11.69 28.00 10.11
C THR A 662 -10.47 28.18 9.21
N LYS A 663 -10.58 29.08 8.23
CA LYS A 663 -9.47 29.49 7.37
C LYS A 663 -8.45 30.24 8.21
N THR A 664 -7.16 29.85 8.14
CA THR A 664 -6.09 30.50 8.92
C THR A 664 -5.53 31.73 8.24
N GLY A 665 -5.71 31.90 6.94
CA GLY A 665 -5.04 32.90 6.12
C GLY A 665 -3.70 32.41 5.53
N ASP A 666 -3.13 31.33 6.03
CA ASP A 666 -1.93 30.70 5.48
C ASP A 666 -2.26 29.91 4.21
N ARG A 667 -1.27 29.73 3.35
CA ARG A 667 -1.36 28.87 2.17
C ARG A 667 -0.21 27.87 2.16
N TYR A 668 -0.50 26.65 1.74
CA TYR A 668 0.49 25.59 1.58
C TYR A 668 0.20 24.83 0.29
N HIS A 669 1.13 24.92 -0.66
CA HIS A 669 0.95 24.27 -1.96
C HIS A 669 1.11 22.75 -1.86
N LEU A 670 0.00 22.04 -2.10
CA LEU A 670 -0.01 20.58 -2.21
C LEU A 670 0.55 20.15 -3.57
N VAL A 671 1.37 19.12 -3.55
CA VAL A 671 2.04 18.62 -4.74
C VAL A 671 1.33 17.38 -5.26
N SER A 672 0.82 17.46 -6.49
CA SER A 672 0.12 16.38 -7.19
C SER A 672 0.80 16.04 -8.52
N THR A 673 0.80 14.77 -8.90
CA THR A 673 1.34 14.32 -10.19
C THR A 673 0.36 14.50 -11.35
N GLN A 674 -0.89 14.89 -11.09
CA GLN A 674 -1.92 15.15 -12.10
C GLN A 674 -2.46 16.57 -11.93
N GLY A 675 -2.48 17.34 -13.01
CA GLY A 675 -2.94 18.74 -13.00
C GLY A 675 -4.29 18.96 -13.68
N ASN A 676 -4.85 17.97 -14.36
CA ASN A 676 -6.15 18.05 -15.03
C ASN A 676 -6.96 16.79 -14.72
N TRP A 677 -8.19 16.99 -14.27
CA TRP A 677 -9.10 15.94 -13.80
C TRP A 677 -10.32 15.73 -14.70
N SER A 678 -10.45 16.53 -15.76
CA SER A 678 -11.53 16.43 -16.76
C SER A 678 -10.99 15.83 -18.05
N MET A 679 -11.76 14.97 -18.68
CA MET A 679 -11.48 14.49 -20.02
C MET A 679 -11.76 15.56 -21.11
N GLN A 680 -12.29 16.73 -20.75
CA GLN A 680 -12.55 17.90 -21.63
C GLN A 680 -13.38 17.55 -22.88
N GLY A 681 -14.32 16.63 -22.76
CA GLY A 681 -15.17 16.18 -23.86
C GLY A 681 -14.50 15.17 -24.80
N HIS A 682 -13.29 14.70 -24.48
CA HIS A 682 -12.63 13.60 -25.19
C HIS A 682 -12.85 12.29 -24.46
N GLU A 683 -13.12 11.23 -25.16
CA GLU A 683 -13.30 9.90 -24.57
C GLU A 683 -11.95 9.21 -24.33
N LEU A 684 -11.16 9.72 -23.35
CA LEU A 684 -9.88 9.12 -22.98
C LEU A 684 -10.09 7.75 -22.32
N VAL A 685 -11.10 7.64 -21.49
CA VAL A 685 -11.62 6.38 -20.95
C VAL A 685 -12.96 6.10 -21.61
N VAL A 686 -13.01 5.09 -22.45
CA VAL A 686 -14.24 4.71 -23.16
C VAL A 686 -15.13 3.88 -22.25
N THR A 687 -16.41 4.19 -22.24
CA THR A 687 -17.46 3.42 -21.55
C THR A 687 -18.47 2.92 -22.56
N VAL A 688 -18.85 1.65 -22.44
CA VAL A 688 -19.85 1.04 -23.31
C VAL A 688 -20.97 0.43 -22.47
N SER A 689 -22.17 0.31 -23.08
CA SER A 689 -23.32 -0.33 -22.43
C SER A 689 -23.12 -1.87 -22.37
N PRO A 690 -23.62 -2.56 -21.33
CA PRO A 690 -23.63 -4.02 -21.28
C PRO A 690 -24.32 -4.65 -22.52
N ASP A 691 -25.33 -3.98 -23.07
CA ASP A 691 -26.08 -4.45 -24.24
C ASP A 691 -25.34 -4.20 -25.56
N GLN A 692 -24.35 -3.33 -25.57
CA GLN A 692 -23.59 -2.95 -26.76
C GLN A 692 -22.10 -2.82 -26.43
N LEU A 693 -21.40 -3.94 -26.42
CA LEU A 693 -19.98 -3.99 -26.05
C LEU A 693 -19.03 -3.44 -27.13
N GLN A 694 -19.51 -3.16 -28.35
CA GLN A 694 -18.69 -2.72 -29.47
C GLN A 694 -18.25 -1.27 -29.32
N VAL A 695 -16.94 -1.04 -29.21
CA VAL A 695 -16.35 0.30 -29.31
C VAL A 695 -16.23 0.72 -30.79
N THR A 696 -16.67 1.93 -31.11
CA THR A 696 -16.59 2.53 -32.43
C THR A 696 -15.77 3.81 -32.42
N GLY A 697 -15.12 4.17 -33.53
CA GLY A 697 -14.41 5.45 -33.67
C GLY A 697 -13.02 5.53 -32.99
N HIS A 698 -12.60 4.51 -32.26
CA HIS A 698 -11.33 4.50 -31.51
C HIS A 698 -10.32 3.50 -32.09
N GLN A 699 -10.34 3.29 -33.40
CA GLN A 699 -9.35 2.51 -34.11
C GLN A 699 -8.48 3.44 -34.96
N PRO A 700 -7.15 3.18 -35.05
CA PRO A 700 -6.28 4.01 -35.88
C PRO A 700 -6.66 3.88 -37.36
N PRO A 701 -6.50 4.95 -38.18
CA PRO A 701 -6.68 4.88 -39.63
C PRO A 701 -5.81 3.82 -40.27
N ASP A 702 -6.31 3.16 -41.32
CA ASP A 702 -5.55 2.17 -42.07
C ASP A 702 -4.41 2.80 -42.90
N GLU A 703 -4.61 4.03 -43.35
CA GLU A 703 -3.64 4.79 -44.14
C GLU A 703 -2.43 5.20 -43.31
N SER A 704 -1.23 4.98 -43.87
CA SER A 704 0.03 5.37 -43.20
C SER A 704 1.10 5.67 -44.23
N MET A 705 1.87 6.73 -43.96
CA MET A 705 3.09 7.03 -44.74
C MET A 705 4.30 6.23 -44.25
N TYR A 706 4.20 5.53 -43.14
CA TYR A 706 5.26 4.68 -42.64
C TYR A 706 5.22 3.32 -43.32
N PRO A 707 6.39 2.74 -43.66
CA PRO A 707 6.44 1.38 -44.18
C PRO A 707 5.92 0.39 -43.12
N ALA A 708 5.34 -0.70 -43.57
CA ALA A 708 5.01 -1.81 -42.68
C ALA A 708 6.31 -2.49 -42.21
N TYR A 709 6.42 -2.68 -40.88
CA TYR A 709 7.53 -3.45 -40.33
C TYR A 709 7.15 -4.94 -40.24
N PRO A 710 7.94 -5.82 -40.88
CA PRO A 710 7.77 -7.26 -40.67
C PRO A 710 8.33 -7.63 -39.28
N TYR A 711 7.54 -8.32 -38.49
CA TYR A 711 7.97 -8.88 -37.20
C TYR A 711 7.87 -10.40 -37.32
N PRO A 712 8.93 -11.09 -37.80
CA PRO A 712 8.84 -12.51 -38.12
C PRO A 712 8.72 -13.41 -36.89
N ASP A 713 9.30 -13.00 -35.76
CA ASP A 713 9.37 -13.82 -34.57
C ASP A 713 8.35 -13.35 -33.51
N ASN A 714 8.72 -12.41 -32.68
CA ASN A 714 7.85 -11.87 -31.63
C ASN A 714 7.37 -10.46 -31.99
N ARG A 715 6.17 -10.16 -31.55
CA ARG A 715 5.58 -8.84 -31.63
C ARG A 715 4.90 -8.52 -30.30
N TRP A 716 5.61 -7.84 -29.41
CA TRP A 716 5.15 -7.59 -28.06
C TRP A 716 4.05 -6.54 -28.02
N GLY A 717 3.03 -6.80 -27.18
CA GLY A 717 1.93 -5.88 -26.92
C GLY A 717 1.35 -6.03 -25.51
N MET A 718 0.53 -5.06 -25.14
CA MET A 718 -0.13 -5.01 -23.83
C MET A 718 -1.59 -4.61 -24.02
N VAL A 719 -2.47 -5.22 -23.25
CA VAL A 719 -3.87 -4.81 -23.12
C VAL A 719 -4.16 -4.54 -21.65
N ILE A 720 -4.85 -3.44 -21.38
CA ILE A 720 -5.24 -3.02 -20.03
C ILE A 720 -6.75 -2.98 -19.95
N ASP A 721 -7.35 -3.84 -19.13
CA ASP A 721 -8.81 -3.85 -18.90
C ASP A 721 -9.17 -2.84 -17.83
N LEU A 722 -9.80 -1.71 -18.25
CA LEU A 722 -10.19 -0.64 -17.34
C LEU A 722 -11.43 -1.00 -16.51
N ASN A 723 -12.19 -2.03 -16.91
CA ASN A 723 -13.31 -2.53 -16.13
C ASN A 723 -12.86 -3.33 -14.90
N GLN A 724 -11.64 -3.86 -14.94
CA GLN A 724 -11.03 -4.59 -13.81
C GLN A 724 -10.12 -3.72 -12.95
N CYS A 725 -9.59 -2.62 -13.50
CA CYS A 725 -8.63 -1.76 -12.81
C CYS A 725 -9.30 -0.92 -11.72
N VAL A 726 -8.92 -1.12 -10.46
CA VAL A 726 -9.42 -0.34 -9.31
C VAL A 726 -8.52 0.85 -8.94
N GLY A 727 -7.42 1.10 -9.66
CA GLY A 727 -6.55 2.25 -9.42
C GLY A 727 -5.65 2.17 -8.17
N CYS A 728 -5.36 0.98 -7.67
CA CYS A 728 -4.62 0.77 -6.39
C CYS A 728 -3.14 1.15 -6.41
N ASN A 729 -2.53 1.45 -7.57
CA ASN A 729 -1.13 1.87 -7.74
C ASN A 729 -0.04 0.82 -7.43
N ALA A 730 -0.36 -0.43 -7.15
CA ALA A 730 0.63 -1.50 -6.95
C ALA A 730 1.60 -1.63 -8.14
N CYS A 731 1.09 -1.47 -9.36
CA CYS A 731 1.88 -1.51 -10.60
C CYS A 731 2.94 -0.39 -10.69
N ILE A 732 2.69 0.78 -10.08
CA ILE A 732 3.65 1.90 -10.07
C ILE A 732 4.86 1.54 -9.22
N VAL A 733 4.64 1.08 -7.98
CA VAL A 733 5.72 0.68 -7.06
C VAL A 733 6.49 -0.53 -7.61
N ALA A 734 5.78 -1.51 -8.18
CA ALA A 734 6.41 -2.67 -8.81
C ALA A 734 7.34 -2.27 -9.96
N CYS A 735 6.90 -1.33 -10.82
CA CYS A 735 7.72 -0.79 -11.90
C CYS A 735 8.94 -0.03 -11.36
N GLN A 736 8.77 0.74 -10.27
CA GLN A 736 9.84 1.51 -9.63
C GLN A 736 10.92 0.58 -9.07
N ALA A 737 10.52 -0.47 -8.35
CA ALA A 737 11.43 -1.47 -7.81
C ALA A 737 12.18 -2.23 -8.90
N GLU A 738 11.46 -2.72 -9.91
CA GLU A 738 12.02 -3.48 -11.04
C GLU A 738 13.06 -2.70 -11.84
N ASN A 739 12.74 -1.44 -12.13
CA ASN A 739 13.47 -0.65 -13.12
C ASN A 739 14.44 0.36 -12.51
N ASN A 740 14.81 0.24 -11.24
CA ASN A 740 15.69 1.18 -10.54
C ASN A 740 15.26 2.64 -10.73
N SER A 741 13.94 2.92 -10.68
CA SER A 741 13.45 4.28 -10.81
C SER A 741 13.72 5.06 -9.52
N PRO A 742 14.33 6.26 -9.59
CA PRO A 742 14.72 6.99 -8.39
C PRO A 742 13.54 7.69 -7.71
N VAL A 743 13.71 8.03 -6.44
CA VAL A 743 12.91 9.01 -5.73
C VAL A 743 13.47 10.39 -6.04
N VAL A 744 12.61 11.36 -6.38
CA VAL A 744 13.06 12.69 -6.79
C VAL A 744 12.78 13.77 -5.75
N GLY A 745 11.87 13.50 -4.81
CA GLY A 745 11.50 14.42 -3.75
C GLY A 745 10.39 15.41 -4.12
N ARG A 746 9.76 15.96 -3.09
CA ARG A 746 8.58 16.82 -3.18
C ARG A 746 8.77 18.01 -4.15
N ASP A 747 9.90 18.71 -4.07
CA ASP A 747 10.18 19.86 -4.91
C ASP A 747 10.24 19.53 -6.41
N GLN A 748 10.80 18.39 -6.75
CA GLN A 748 10.91 17.97 -8.16
C GLN A 748 9.55 17.53 -8.70
N ILE A 749 8.75 16.87 -7.89
CA ILE A 749 7.35 16.56 -8.26
C ILE A 749 6.57 17.85 -8.52
N GLY A 750 6.67 18.85 -7.63
CA GLY A 750 6.01 20.14 -7.80
C GLY A 750 6.45 20.91 -9.06
N ARG A 751 7.59 20.54 -9.65
CA ARG A 751 8.10 21.07 -10.93
C ARG A 751 7.73 20.18 -12.13
N GLY A 752 6.89 19.14 -11.95
CA GLY A 752 6.52 18.20 -13.00
C GLY A 752 7.68 17.30 -13.46
N ARG A 753 8.57 16.89 -12.53
CA ARG A 753 9.77 16.11 -12.81
C ARG A 753 9.76 14.74 -12.15
N ASP A 754 8.58 14.21 -11.94
CA ASP A 754 8.39 12.83 -11.44
C ASP A 754 9.06 11.81 -12.37
N MET A 755 9.60 10.74 -11.78
CA MET A 755 10.34 9.71 -12.52
C MET A 755 9.61 8.36 -12.57
N HIS A 756 8.34 8.30 -12.20
CA HIS A 756 7.53 7.10 -12.39
C HIS A 756 7.32 6.82 -13.88
N TRP A 757 7.67 5.62 -14.34
CA TRP A 757 7.51 5.20 -15.74
C TRP A 757 6.07 4.89 -16.12
N LEU A 758 5.24 4.64 -15.12
CA LEU A 758 3.80 4.45 -15.23
C LEU A 758 3.10 5.54 -14.42
N ARG A 759 1.87 5.89 -14.83
CA ARG A 759 0.96 6.67 -14.00
C ARG A 759 -0.45 6.09 -14.11
N VAL A 760 -1.22 6.24 -13.06
CA VAL A 760 -2.67 5.97 -13.08
C VAL A 760 -3.37 7.31 -13.02
N ASP A 761 -3.91 7.75 -14.14
CA ASP A 761 -4.70 8.98 -14.22
C ASP A 761 -6.12 8.72 -13.71
N THR A 762 -6.71 9.72 -13.06
CA THR A 762 -8.10 9.67 -12.58
C THR A 762 -8.88 10.83 -13.17
N TYR A 763 -10.05 10.54 -13.73
CA TYR A 763 -10.95 11.54 -14.28
C TYR A 763 -12.28 11.50 -13.54
N TYR A 764 -12.87 12.69 -13.34
CA TYR A 764 -14.20 12.88 -12.77
C TYR A 764 -15.14 13.29 -13.88
N ASP A 765 -16.23 12.54 -14.06
CA ASP A 765 -17.20 12.74 -15.12
C ASP A 765 -18.62 12.88 -14.53
N GLY A 766 -19.39 13.86 -15.01
CA GLY A 766 -20.74 14.16 -14.51
C GLY A 766 -20.79 15.23 -13.42
N ASP A 767 -21.69 15.06 -12.46
CA ASP A 767 -21.89 16.01 -11.36
C ASP A 767 -20.73 16.02 -10.37
N GLU A 768 -20.24 17.18 -9.97
CA GLU A 768 -19.13 17.33 -9.01
C GLU A 768 -19.46 16.79 -7.60
N GLN A 769 -20.74 16.70 -7.23
CA GLN A 769 -21.17 16.16 -5.94
C GLN A 769 -21.12 14.63 -5.91
N ASN A 770 -21.44 13.99 -7.03
CA ASN A 770 -21.38 12.53 -7.17
C ASN A 770 -20.86 12.13 -8.56
N PRO A 771 -19.63 12.46 -8.90
CA PRO A 771 -19.09 12.14 -10.22
C PRO A 771 -18.81 10.64 -10.36
N ARG A 772 -18.90 10.17 -11.59
CA ARG A 772 -18.30 8.91 -11.97
C ARG A 772 -16.79 9.05 -11.97
N VAL A 773 -16.09 8.12 -11.33
CA VAL A 773 -14.64 8.11 -11.26
C VAL A 773 -14.08 7.11 -12.28
N LEU A 774 -13.15 7.56 -13.11
CA LEU A 774 -12.56 6.76 -14.18
C LEU A 774 -11.04 6.72 -14.00
N ASN A 775 -10.49 5.51 -13.83
CA ASN A 775 -9.05 5.30 -13.69
C ASN A 775 -8.45 4.79 -14.99
N GLN A 776 -7.27 5.29 -15.35
CA GLN A 776 -6.53 4.86 -16.55
C GLN A 776 -5.04 4.68 -16.26
N LEU A 777 -4.55 3.45 -16.32
CA LEU A 777 -3.11 3.17 -16.27
C LEU A 777 -2.46 3.54 -17.61
N VAL A 778 -1.46 4.42 -17.58
CA VAL A 778 -0.80 4.97 -18.75
C VAL A 778 0.70 4.68 -18.75
N PRO A 779 1.17 3.58 -19.39
CA PRO A 779 2.58 3.31 -19.66
C PRO A 779 3.05 3.95 -20.98
N CYS A 780 4.30 3.71 -21.38
CA CYS A 780 4.69 3.96 -22.78
C CYS A 780 3.88 3.06 -23.71
N MET A 781 3.29 3.67 -24.73
CA MET A 781 2.40 2.97 -25.68
C MET A 781 3.14 2.09 -26.68
N GLN A 782 4.48 2.15 -26.75
CA GLN A 782 5.31 1.38 -27.69
C GLN A 782 4.78 1.52 -29.12
N CYS A 783 4.59 2.76 -29.57
CA CYS A 783 3.95 3.09 -30.86
C CYS A 783 4.71 2.53 -32.06
N GLU A 784 3.99 1.95 -33.03
CA GLU A 784 4.58 1.55 -34.31
C GLU A 784 5.07 2.77 -35.09
N ASN A 785 4.21 3.80 -35.20
CA ASN A 785 4.53 5.09 -35.79
C ASN A 785 4.98 6.04 -34.66
N ALA A 786 6.17 5.83 -34.13
CA ALA A 786 6.62 6.52 -32.93
C ALA A 786 7.09 7.96 -33.17
N PRO A 787 6.29 9.00 -32.83
CA PRO A 787 6.69 10.38 -33.11
C PRO A 787 7.93 10.81 -32.29
N CYS A 788 8.24 10.11 -31.21
CA CYS A 788 9.43 10.37 -30.42
C CYS A 788 10.74 9.92 -31.10
N GLU A 789 10.70 8.95 -32.01
CA GLU A 789 11.88 8.49 -32.78
C GLU A 789 12.31 9.49 -33.83
N LEU A 790 11.34 10.06 -34.57
CA LEU A 790 11.58 10.98 -35.66
C LEU A 790 12.28 12.27 -35.17
N VAL A 791 12.06 12.68 -33.94
CA VAL A 791 12.60 13.94 -33.42
C VAL A 791 13.89 13.77 -32.61
N CYS A 792 14.40 12.54 -32.47
CA CYS A 792 15.63 12.27 -31.75
C CYS A 792 16.84 12.54 -32.65
N PRO A 793 17.66 13.58 -32.38
CA PRO A 793 18.76 13.98 -33.27
C PRO A 793 19.90 12.95 -33.31
N VAL A 794 19.95 12.04 -32.36
CA VAL A 794 21.04 11.05 -32.22
C VAL A 794 20.53 9.61 -32.29
N GLY A 795 19.27 9.38 -32.63
CA GLY A 795 18.69 8.04 -32.72
C GLY A 795 18.79 7.25 -31.41
N ALA A 796 18.64 7.93 -30.28
CA ALA A 796 18.67 7.29 -28.95
C ALA A 796 17.36 6.58 -28.63
N THR A 797 16.30 6.84 -29.38
CA THR A 797 15.04 6.09 -29.30
C THR A 797 14.77 5.48 -30.67
N VAL A 798 14.62 4.17 -30.71
CA VAL A 798 14.60 3.37 -31.95
C VAL A 798 13.71 2.14 -31.79
N HIS A 799 13.19 1.63 -32.91
CA HIS A 799 12.47 0.36 -32.93
C HIS A 799 13.42 -0.84 -32.86
N SER A 800 13.04 -1.82 -32.02
CA SER A 800 13.67 -3.15 -32.07
C SER A 800 13.02 -4.03 -33.15
N SER A 801 13.67 -5.17 -33.47
CA SER A 801 13.12 -6.19 -34.37
C SER A 801 11.82 -6.84 -33.89
N GLU A 802 11.46 -6.68 -32.62
CA GLU A 802 10.24 -7.18 -32.00
C GLU A 802 9.22 -6.06 -31.72
N GLY A 803 9.49 -4.86 -32.21
CA GLY A 803 8.60 -3.71 -32.18
C GLY A 803 8.61 -2.94 -30.87
N LEU A 804 9.61 -3.13 -30.04
CA LEU A 804 9.78 -2.27 -28.86
C LEU A 804 10.35 -0.92 -29.29
N ASN A 805 9.83 0.15 -28.70
CA ASN A 805 10.47 1.46 -28.80
C ASN A 805 11.55 1.52 -27.72
N ASP A 806 12.75 1.13 -28.09
CA ASP A 806 13.89 1.08 -27.19
C ASP A 806 14.45 2.46 -26.87
N MET A 807 15.06 2.59 -25.70
CA MET A 807 15.77 3.78 -25.27
C MET A 807 17.23 3.45 -25.01
N VAL A 808 18.10 3.95 -25.90
CA VAL A 808 19.56 3.76 -25.79
C VAL A 808 20.14 4.88 -24.96
N TYR A 809 20.28 4.65 -23.67
CA TYR A 809 20.68 5.69 -22.69
C TYR A 809 22.00 6.36 -23.02
N ASN A 810 23.01 5.59 -23.46
CA ASN A 810 24.34 6.11 -23.77
C ASN A 810 24.36 7.02 -25.01
N ARG A 811 23.35 6.97 -25.88
CA ARG A 811 23.22 7.88 -27.03
C ARG A 811 22.45 9.16 -26.68
N CYS A 812 21.67 9.14 -25.60
CA CYS A 812 20.82 10.26 -25.24
C CYS A 812 21.66 11.48 -24.83
N VAL A 813 21.49 12.58 -25.55
CA VAL A 813 22.15 13.88 -25.28
C VAL A 813 21.22 14.89 -24.59
N GLY A 814 20.02 14.45 -24.18
CA GLY A 814 19.12 15.24 -23.32
C GLY A 814 18.39 16.41 -24.01
N THR A 815 18.17 16.37 -25.35
CA THR A 815 17.40 17.43 -26.04
C THR A 815 15.94 17.51 -25.60
N ARG A 816 15.36 16.41 -25.06
CA ARG A 816 13.98 16.29 -24.55
C ARG A 816 12.87 16.48 -25.58
N TYR A 817 13.18 16.68 -26.85
CA TYR A 817 12.17 16.84 -27.90
C TYR A 817 11.24 15.62 -27.96
N CYS A 818 11.77 14.43 -27.71
CA CYS A 818 10.96 13.20 -27.69
C CYS A 818 9.86 13.22 -26.62
N SER A 819 10.05 13.88 -25.45
CA SER A 819 9.00 14.03 -24.43
C SER A 819 7.96 15.07 -24.85
N ASN A 820 8.37 16.16 -25.51
CA ASN A 820 7.43 17.15 -26.05
C ASN A 820 6.56 16.56 -27.14
N ASN A 821 7.15 15.73 -28.00
CA ASN A 821 6.45 15.14 -29.16
C ASN A 821 5.66 13.87 -28.81
N CYS A 822 5.83 13.31 -27.62
CA CYS A 822 5.01 12.20 -27.15
C CYS A 822 3.60 12.68 -26.81
N PRO A 823 2.53 12.25 -27.50
CA PRO A 823 1.16 12.69 -27.20
C PRO A 823 0.67 12.15 -25.86
N TYR A 824 1.17 11.00 -25.43
CA TYR A 824 0.80 10.34 -24.18
C TYR A 824 1.56 10.88 -22.96
N LYS A 825 2.59 11.72 -23.14
CA LYS A 825 3.40 12.33 -22.08
C LYS A 825 3.97 11.32 -21.06
N VAL A 826 4.51 10.22 -21.57
CA VAL A 826 5.02 9.08 -20.77
C VAL A 826 6.54 8.96 -20.77
N ARG A 827 7.23 10.01 -21.13
CA ARG A 827 8.71 10.04 -21.17
C ARG A 827 9.20 10.93 -20.05
N ARG A 828 10.09 10.38 -19.20
CA ARG A 828 10.61 11.01 -17.99
C ARG A 828 12.05 11.42 -18.19
N PHE A 829 12.37 12.67 -17.94
CA PHE A 829 13.74 13.17 -18.11
C PHE A 829 14.46 13.27 -16.76
N ASN A 830 15.62 12.64 -16.67
CA ASN A 830 16.46 12.71 -15.49
C ASN A 830 17.23 14.05 -15.47
N PHE A 831 16.65 15.08 -14.86
CA PHE A 831 17.22 16.44 -14.81
C PHE A 831 18.45 16.51 -13.92
N PHE A 832 18.48 15.73 -12.85
CA PHE A 832 19.56 15.68 -11.89
C PHE A 832 19.95 14.23 -11.65
N GLU A 833 21.04 14.01 -10.96
CA GLU A 833 21.42 12.67 -10.56
C GLU A 833 20.61 12.28 -9.32
N PHE A 834 19.38 11.77 -9.54
CA PHE A 834 18.47 11.39 -8.45
C PHE A 834 18.84 10.08 -7.77
N GLN A 835 19.68 9.26 -8.40
CA GLN A 835 20.15 7.99 -7.83
C GLN A 835 21.18 8.25 -6.73
N ASP A 836 21.02 7.58 -5.60
CA ASP A 836 21.99 7.58 -4.52
C ASP A 836 23.13 6.60 -4.85
N TYR A 837 24.30 7.12 -5.16
CA TYR A 837 25.51 6.32 -5.43
C TYR A 837 26.45 6.22 -4.21
N GLU A 838 26.12 6.86 -3.10
CA GLU A 838 27.03 6.98 -1.96
C GLU A 838 26.60 6.05 -0.81
N THR A 839 25.32 5.92 -0.54
CA THR A 839 24.82 5.10 0.56
C THR A 839 25.02 3.61 0.28
N PRO A 840 25.85 2.90 1.07
CA PRO A 840 26.20 1.50 0.79
C PRO A 840 24.99 0.57 0.75
N THR A 841 24.03 0.72 1.66
CA THR A 841 22.84 -0.15 1.74
C THR A 841 21.93 0.03 0.53
N LEU A 842 21.70 1.27 0.06
CA LEU A 842 20.87 1.52 -1.11
C LEU A 842 21.47 0.99 -2.42
N LYS A 843 22.78 0.78 -2.49
CA LYS A 843 23.40 0.10 -3.63
C LYS A 843 22.99 -1.37 -3.73
N LEU A 844 22.72 -2.02 -2.60
CA LEU A 844 22.30 -3.41 -2.54
C LEU A 844 20.88 -3.63 -3.10
N LEU A 845 20.03 -2.61 -3.04
CA LEU A 845 18.66 -2.63 -3.54
C LEU A 845 18.57 -2.81 -5.05
N ARG A 846 19.55 -2.31 -5.80
CA ARG A 846 19.46 -2.17 -7.25
C ARG A 846 19.37 -3.51 -7.96
N ASN A 847 18.38 -3.60 -8.87
CA ASN A 847 18.25 -4.71 -9.80
C ASN A 847 19.45 -4.67 -10.78
N PRO A 848 20.33 -5.69 -10.79
CA PRO A 848 21.52 -5.70 -11.64
C PRO A 848 21.22 -5.88 -13.12
N GLN A 849 20.01 -6.33 -13.48
CA GLN A 849 19.59 -6.53 -14.86
C GLN A 849 19.17 -5.22 -15.54
N VAL A 850 18.98 -4.16 -14.78
CA VAL A 850 18.49 -2.87 -15.29
C VAL A 850 19.52 -1.78 -15.05
N THR A 851 19.90 -1.08 -16.12
CA THR A 851 20.84 0.04 -16.04
C THR A 851 20.36 1.10 -15.06
N VAL A 852 21.23 1.54 -14.18
CA VAL A 852 21.04 2.74 -13.35
C VAL A 852 21.39 3.96 -14.19
N ARG A 853 20.42 4.85 -14.44
CA ARG A 853 20.61 5.98 -15.34
C ARG A 853 21.15 7.18 -14.58
N SER A 854 22.11 7.85 -15.20
CA SER A 854 22.63 9.13 -14.72
C SER A 854 21.76 10.31 -15.20
N ARG A 855 22.06 11.50 -14.73
CA ARG A 855 21.40 12.73 -15.21
C ARG A 855 21.57 12.94 -16.71
N GLY A 856 20.62 13.65 -17.31
CA GLY A 856 20.71 14.09 -18.69
C GLY A 856 20.17 13.09 -19.73
N VAL A 857 19.56 12.00 -19.27
CA VAL A 857 18.97 11.01 -20.15
C VAL A 857 17.45 10.93 -20.00
N MET A 858 16.78 10.45 -21.06
CA MET A 858 15.34 10.18 -21.08
C MET A 858 15.08 8.76 -20.62
N GLU A 859 14.07 8.59 -19.77
CA GLU A 859 13.60 7.28 -19.27
C GLU A 859 12.13 7.06 -19.66
N LYS A 860 11.74 5.81 -19.78
CA LYS A 860 10.35 5.42 -20.07
C LYS A 860 10.13 3.94 -19.83
N CYS A 861 8.87 3.50 -19.79
CA CYS A 861 8.52 2.08 -19.78
C CYS A 861 9.12 1.35 -21.00
N THR A 862 9.77 0.22 -20.75
CA THR A 862 10.44 -0.64 -21.75
C THR A 862 9.72 -1.98 -21.95
N TYR A 863 8.52 -2.18 -21.36
CA TYR A 863 7.87 -3.48 -21.21
C TYR A 863 8.73 -4.51 -20.45
N CYS A 864 9.57 -4.04 -19.53
CA CYS A 864 10.51 -4.89 -18.81
C CYS A 864 11.38 -5.72 -19.76
N VAL A 865 12.08 -5.06 -20.69
CA VAL A 865 12.91 -5.69 -21.73
C VAL A 865 13.91 -6.70 -21.16
N GLN A 866 14.37 -6.51 -19.92
CA GLN A 866 15.21 -7.46 -19.19
C GLN A 866 14.50 -8.81 -18.97
N ARG A 867 13.20 -8.80 -18.61
CA ARG A 867 12.40 -10.02 -18.44
C ARG A 867 12.17 -10.73 -19.77
N ILE A 868 11.91 -9.97 -20.84
CA ILE A 868 11.84 -10.51 -22.20
C ILE A 868 13.16 -11.18 -22.58
N SER A 869 14.29 -10.53 -22.29
CA SER A 869 15.63 -11.07 -22.60
C SER A 869 15.92 -12.35 -21.84
N VAL A 870 15.53 -12.45 -20.55
CA VAL A 870 15.70 -13.68 -19.76
C VAL A 870 14.90 -14.83 -20.37
N ALA A 871 13.63 -14.60 -20.69
CA ALA A 871 12.77 -15.62 -21.31
C ALA A 871 13.30 -16.03 -22.69
N ARG A 872 13.78 -15.07 -23.51
CA ARG A 872 14.40 -15.36 -24.82
C ARG A 872 15.63 -16.25 -24.67
N ILE A 873 16.56 -15.92 -23.79
CA ILE A 873 17.77 -16.70 -23.55
C ILE A 873 17.42 -18.13 -23.14
N GLN A 874 16.38 -18.30 -22.29
CA GLN A 874 15.96 -19.63 -21.87
C GLN A 874 15.31 -20.41 -23.01
N ALA A 875 14.41 -19.78 -23.77
CA ALA A 875 13.76 -20.38 -24.93
C ALA A 875 14.76 -20.80 -26.02
N GLU A 876 15.76 -19.96 -26.30
CA GLU A 876 16.85 -20.27 -27.25
C GLU A 876 17.69 -21.47 -26.77
N LYS A 877 18.04 -21.54 -25.45
CA LYS A 877 18.74 -22.69 -24.89
C LYS A 877 17.96 -24.00 -25.03
N GLU A 878 16.65 -23.91 -24.95
CA GLU A 878 15.73 -25.05 -25.08
C GLU A 878 15.27 -25.30 -26.52
N ASN A 879 15.73 -24.48 -27.50
CA ASN A 879 15.34 -24.52 -28.88
C ASN A 879 13.82 -24.53 -29.11
N ARG A 880 13.11 -23.62 -28.44
CA ARG A 880 11.67 -23.44 -28.49
C ARG A 880 11.28 -21.96 -28.59
N PRO A 881 10.07 -21.62 -29.05
CA PRO A 881 9.54 -20.26 -28.88
C PRO A 881 9.29 -19.92 -27.39
N ILE A 882 9.20 -18.62 -27.10
CA ILE A 882 8.72 -18.14 -25.79
C ILE A 882 7.23 -18.47 -25.68
N ALA A 883 6.84 -19.13 -24.59
CA ALA A 883 5.45 -19.50 -24.36
C ALA A 883 4.60 -18.30 -23.88
N ASP A 884 3.28 -18.34 -24.15
CA ASP A 884 2.36 -17.33 -23.61
C ASP A 884 2.35 -17.37 -22.07
N GLY A 885 2.44 -16.21 -21.43
CA GLY A 885 2.55 -16.09 -20.00
C GLY A 885 3.95 -16.35 -19.41
N GLU A 886 4.94 -16.73 -20.20
CA GLU A 886 6.33 -16.89 -19.72
C GLU A 886 6.99 -15.53 -19.39
N VAL A 887 6.61 -14.49 -20.09
CA VAL A 887 7.04 -13.12 -19.80
C VAL A 887 5.93 -12.39 -19.06
N LEU A 888 6.13 -12.10 -17.78
CA LEU A 888 5.26 -11.24 -16.97
C LEU A 888 5.99 -9.93 -16.71
N THR A 889 5.42 -8.83 -17.19
CA THR A 889 5.95 -7.50 -16.81
C THR A 889 5.75 -7.25 -15.32
N ALA A 890 6.61 -6.46 -14.68
CA ALA A 890 6.54 -6.21 -13.23
C ALA A 890 5.17 -5.63 -12.79
N CYS A 891 4.59 -4.75 -13.61
CA CYS A 891 3.27 -4.19 -13.36
C CYS A 891 2.16 -5.24 -13.50
N GLN A 892 2.27 -6.19 -14.41
CA GLN A 892 1.34 -7.30 -14.56
C GLN A 892 1.44 -8.27 -13.39
N ALA A 893 2.65 -8.67 -13.02
CA ALA A 893 2.89 -9.62 -11.92
C ALA A 893 2.36 -9.11 -10.58
N ALA A 894 2.47 -7.80 -10.32
CA ALA A 894 1.98 -7.19 -9.09
C ALA A 894 0.47 -6.94 -9.07
N CYS A 895 -0.22 -6.98 -10.23
CA CYS A 895 -1.61 -6.51 -10.35
C CYS A 895 -2.60 -7.49 -9.70
N PRO A 896 -3.28 -7.12 -8.58
CA PRO A 896 -4.20 -8.01 -7.90
C PRO A 896 -5.50 -8.28 -8.68
N THR A 897 -5.85 -7.37 -9.60
CA THR A 897 -7.07 -7.51 -10.42
C THR A 897 -6.83 -8.18 -11.77
N ASN A 898 -5.58 -8.55 -12.09
CA ASN A 898 -5.20 -9.11 -13.38
C ASN A 898 -5.65 -8.25 -14.59
N SER A 899 -5.74 -6.93 -14.40
CA SER A 899 -6.19 -6.00 -15.43
C SER A 899 -5.17 -5.78 -16.55
N ILE A 900 -3.91 -6.17 -16.35
CA ILE A 900 -2.82 -5.98 -17.31
C ILE A 900 -2.46 -7.32 -17.92
N VAL A 901 -2.50 -7.39 -19.26
CA VAL A 901 -2.08 -8.57 -20.00
C VAL A 901 -1.02 -8.19 -21.02
N PHE A 902 0.12 -8.86 -20.98
CA PHE A 902 1.26 -8.68 -21.86
C PHE A 902 1.58 -9.99 -22.58
N GLY A 903 2.03 -9.92 -23.84
CA GLY A 903 2.42 -11.11 -24.59
C GLY A 903 2.75 -10.84 -26.05
N ASN A 904 2.90 -11.94 -26.81
CA ASN A 904 3.23 -11.91 -28.23
C ASN A 904 1.96 -11.80 -29.07
N LEU A 905 1.80 -10.70 -29.82
CA LEU A 905 0.68 -10.45 -30.73
C LEU A 905 0.72 -11.31 -32.02
N ASN A 906 1.86 -11.93 -32.31
CA ASN A 906 1.95 -12.85 -33.47
C ASN A 906 1.40 -14.24 -33.15
N ASP A 907 1.28 -14.58 -31.87
CA ASP A 907 0.59 -15.79 -31.45
C ASP A 907 -0.91 -15.48 -31.27
N ALA A 908 -1.72 -15.92 -32.23
CA ALA A 908 -3.17 -15.73 -32.23
C ALA A 908 -3.87 -16.38 -31.00
N ASN A 909 -3.22 -17.37 -30.40
CA ASN A 909 -3.72 -18.06 -29.20
C ASN A 909 -3.27 -17.40 -27.90
N SER A 910 -2.40 -16.41 -27.93
CA SER A 910 -1.96 -15.68 -26.76
C SER A 910 -3.12 -14.92 -26.12
N GLN A 911 -3.04 -14.74 -24.80
CA GLN A 911 -4.06 -14.01 -24.06
C GLN A 911 -4.14 -12.54 -24.53
N VAL A 912 -3.00 -11.91 -24.82
CA VAL A 912 -2.95 -10.52 -25.29
C VAL A 912 -3.60 -10.39 -26.69
N ALA A 913 -3.39 -11.33 -27.59
CA ALA A 913 -4.00 -11.30 -28.93
C ALA A 913 -5.53 -11.47 -28.87
N ARG A 914 -6.00 -12.39 -28.02
CA ARG A 914 -7.44 -12.57 -27.77
C ARG A 914 -8.09 -11.32 -27.21
N GLN A 915 -7.48 -10.69 -26.20
CA GLN A 915 -8.02 -9.46 -25.60
C GLN A 915 -7.97 -8.29 -26.59
N ARG A 916 -6.92 -8.21 -27.41
CA ARG A 916 -6.85 -7.17 -28.45
C ARG A 916 -7.93 -7.36 -29.54
N GLY A 917 -8.39 -8.57 -29.77
CA GLY A 917 -9.52 -8.90 -30.63
C GLY A 917 -10.90 -8.69 -29.99
N SER A 918 -10.98 -8.31 -28.73
CA SER A 918 -12.26 -8.05 -28.05
C SER A 918 -12.98 -6.85 -28.68
N PRO A 919 -14.32 -6.88 -28.81
CA PRO A 919 -15.09 -5.73 -29.28
C PRO A 919 -14.95 -4.49 -28.35
N ARG A 920 -14.59 -4.68 -27.08
CA ARG A 920 -14.31 -3.59 -26.14
C ARG A 920 -12.91 -2.95 -26.35
N ASN A 921 -12.07 -3.52 -27.20
CA ASN A 921 -10.70 -3.01 -27.36
C ASN A 921 -10.71 -1.67 -28.11
N TYR A 922 -9.93 -0.72 -27.58
CA TYR A 922 -9.76 0.59 -28.19
C TYR A 922 -8.32 1.11 -28.06
N THR A 923 -8.00 2.06 -28.93
CA THR A 923 -6.70 2.72 -28.97
C THR A 923 -6.83 4.15 -28.44
N LEU A 924 -6.02 4.50 -27.45
CA LEU A 924 -5.99 5.86 -26.93
C LEU A 924 -5.41 6.82 -27.99
N LEU A 925 -6.10 7.96 -28.24
CA LEU A 925 -5.76 8.96 -29.27
C LEU A 925 -5.56 8.31 -30.67
N ALA A 926 -6.51 7.48 -31.07
CA ALA A 926 -6.46 6.70 -32.32
C ALA A 926 -6.29 7.59 -33.55
N GLU A 927 -6.89 8.78 -33.55
CA GLU A 927 -6.85 9.78 -34.62
C GLU A 927 -5.42 10.28 -34.94
N LEU A 928 -4.48 10.16 -33.99
CA LEU A 928 -3.07 10.52 -34.24
C LEU A 928 -2.29 9.47 -35.01
N ASN A 929 -2.88 8.32 -35.30
CA ASN A 929 -2.31 7.20 -36.03
C ASN A 929 -0.89 6.77 -35.59
N THR A 930 -0.62 6.87 -34.30
CA THR A 930 0.67 6.43 -33.74
C THR A 930 0.76 4.89 -33.63
N ARG A 931 -0.36 4.19 -33.84
CA ARG A 931 -0.51 2.73 -33.77
C ARG A 931 0.09 2.12 -32.51
N PRO A 932 -0.48 2.41 -31.33
CA PRO A 932 0.00 1.89 -30.05
C PRO A 932 -0.04 0.37 -29.96
N ARG A 933 0.94 -0.20 -29.29
CA ARG A 933 0.96 -1.62 -28.90
C ARG A 933 0.31 -1.86 -27.55
N THR A 934 0.23 -0.82 -26.71
CA THR A 934 -0.66 -0.80 -25.55
C THR A 934 -2.05 -0.35 -26.00
N THR A 935 -3.06 -1.16 -25.72
CA THR A 935 -4.47 -0.83 -25.96
C THR A 935 -5.29 -1.07 -24.69
N TYR A 936 -6.54 -0.67 -24.71
CA TYR A 936 -7.42 -0.73 -23.55
C TYR A 936 -8.70 -1.49 -23.86
N LEU A 937 -9.29 -2.11 -22.85
CA LEU A 937 -10.67 -2.57 -22.88
C LEU A 937 -11.55 -1.55 -22.15
N ALA A 938 -12.63 -1.16 -22.81
CA ALA A 938 -13.60 -0.18 -22.30
C ALA A 938 -14.27 -0.63 -21.00
N THR A 939 -14.66 0.34 -20.18
CA THR A 939 -15.44 0.09 -18.96
C THR A 939 -16.88 -0.28 -19.30
N VAL A 940 -17.47 -1.15 -18.50
CA VAL A 940 -18.85 -1.62 -18.66
C VAL A 940 -19.55 -1.53 -17.31
N PRO A 941 -20.31 -0.48 -17.04
CA PRO A 941 -21.10 -0.35 -15.81
C PRO A 941 -22.26 -1.35 -15.81
N ASN A 942 -22.71 -1.72 -14.61
CA ASN A 942 -23.89 -2.57 -14.41
C ASN A 942 -24.93 -1.87 -13.51
N PRO A 943 -25.49 -0.73 -13.93
CA PRO A 943 -26.42 0.01 -13.11
C PRO A 943 -27.73 -0.75 -12.89
N ASN A 944 -28.39 -0.50 -11.75
CA ASN A 944 -29.76 -0.94 -11.52
C ASN A 944 -30.73 -0.14 -12.38
N PRO A 945 -31.47 -0.77 -13.33
CA PRO A 945 -32.38 -0.04 -14.21
C PRO A 945 -33.48 0.74 -13.47
N ALA A 946 -33.82 0.33 -12.24
CA ALA A 946 -34.86 1.02 -11.44
C ALA A 946 -34.37 2.35 -10.85
N MET A 947 -33.07 2.62 -10.84
CA MET A 947 -32.51 3.88 -10.32
C MET A 947 -32.33 4.95 -11.40
N GLY A 948 -32.69 4.66 -12.65
CA GLY A 948 -32.42 5.55 -13.78
C GLY A 948 -30.94 5.57 -14.18
N ASN A 949 -30.63 6.25 -15.25
CA ASN A 949 -29.22 6.49 -15.62
C ASN A 949 -28.62 7.50 -14.63
N ALA A 950 -27.69 7.07 -13.81
CA ALA A 950 -26.89 7.91 -12.93
C ALA A 950 -25.87 8.72 -13.74
#